data_7bd19cbcb678a93bf7463f13e818a60a
#
_entry.id   7bd19cbcb678a93bf7463f13e818a60a
#
_cell.length_a   1.000
_cell.length_b   1.000
_cell.length_c   1.000
_cell.angle_alpha   90.00
_cell.angle_beta   90.00
_cell.angle_gamma   90.00
#
_symmetry.space_group_name_H-M   'P 1'
#
loop_
_entity.id
_entity.type
_entity.pdbx_description
1 polymer ?
#
loop_
_entity_poly.entity_id
_entity_poly.type
_entity_poly.pdbx_seq_one_letter_code
_entity_poly.pdbx_strand_id
1 'polypeptide(L)'
;MFTYGGISAQISANRLQAEGVGSFEQALHFQNQDFEALKQECLEGGYLFEDPCFPAEPPSLGFKELAPYSSKTRGVEWMRPTELCDDPQFIVGGASRTDICQGALGDCWLLAAIASLTLNERLLHRVVPQGQSFQDDYAGIFHFQFWQFGEWVDIVIDDRLPVRDGELMFVHSAEGNEFWTALVEKAYAKLNGSYEALSGGSTTEGFEDFTGGVSEMYELRKAPRDLYRIIRKALERGSLLGCSIDITSAFDMESVTFKKLVKGHAYSVTALKQVEFRGNTERLIRIRNPWGQVEWTGAWSDNSPEWDEIDPSEKDDLHLQMEDGEFWMSFSEFLRQFSRLEICNLTPDTLSDDDLSHWNTIKFHGAWRRGSTAGGCRNNPNTFWINPQYKITLLEEDDDPEDEEVACSFLVALMQKDRRRYRHHGQDMHTIGFAIYEYAGCQNVHLKKDFFLNHSSSARSETFINLREVSTRLRLPPGEYIIVPSTFEPSQEADFVLRAEITEDDIDDSFKSLFAQLAGEDMEISVRELRTILNRVVSKHKDLKTDGFSMESCRTMVNLLDKDGSARLGLVEFQILWNKVRKLLGIFREFDIDQSGTMSSYEMRMAVESAGFKLNNRLNQILVARYAENEVIDFDNFVCCLIKLETMFRTFQQLDMDGTGTAEMNLSEWLFMTMCG
;
A
#
# COMPACT_ATOMS: atom_id res chain seq x y z
N MET A 1 -5.00 8.87 17.31
CA MET A 1 -5.63 7.66 17.88
C MET A 1 -7.12 7.75 17.61
N PHE A 2 -7.55 7.31 16.43
CA PHE A 2 -8.98 7.24 16.13
C PHE A 2 -9.52 5.95 16.77
N THR A 3 -10.10 6.08 17.93
CA THR A 3 -10.98 5.04 18.46
C THR A 3 -12.12 4.89 17.46
N TYR A 4 -12.46 3.65 17.12
CA TYR A 4 -13.62 3.32 16.30
C TYR A 4 -14.86 4.05 16.79
N GLY A 5 -15.06 5.25 16.28
CA GLY A 5 -16.32 5.96 16.36
C GLY A 5 -17.25 5.33 15.34
N GLY A 6 -18.54 5.30 15.58
CA GLY A 6 -19.53 4.74 14.67
C GLY A 6 -19.47 5.35 13.26
N ILE A 7 -20.38 4.96 12.39
CA ILE A 7 -20.50 5.38 10.99
C ILE A 7 -20.23 6.88 10.76
N SER A 8 -20.65 7.72 11.69
CA SER A 8 -20.40 9.17 11.68
C SER A 8 -18.90 9.53 11.69
N ALA A 9 -18.08 8.82 12.47
CA ALA A 9 -16.62 9.05 12.49
C ALA A 9 -15.94 8.56 11.22
N GLN A 10 -16.44 7.47 10.65
CA GLN A 10 -15.95 6.92 9.39
C GLN A 10 -16.26 7.85 8.21
N ILE A 11 -17.48 8.39 8.15
CA ILE A 11 -17.88 9.40 7.16
C ILE A 11 -17.05 10.68 7.34
N SER A 12 -16.79 11.12 8.57
CA SER A 12 -15.93 12.28 8.83
C SER A 12 -14.49 12.03 8.41
N ALA A 13 -13.94 10.84 8.67
CA ALA A 13 -12.60 10.46 8.22
C ALA A 13 -12.49 10.43 6.70
N ASN A 14 -13.49 9.85 6.01
CA ASN A 14 -13.51 9.81 4.54
C ASN A 14 -13.63 11.22 3.93
N ARG A 15 -14.40 12.12 4.57
CA ARG A 15 -14.47 13.52 4.11
C ARG A 15 -13.15 14.26 4.30
N LEU A 16 -12.50 14.10 5.44
CA LEU A 16 -11.19 14.69 5.68
C LEU A 16 -10.15 14.16 4.70
N GLN A 17 -10.18 12.86 4.38
CA GLN A 17 -9.34 12.28 3.36
C GLN A 17 -9.62 12.85 1.96
N ALA A 18 -10.90 13.01 1.59
CA ALA A 18 -11.28 13.65 0.33
C ALA A 18 -10.89 15.14 0.26
N GLU A 19 -10.74 15.80 1.41
CA GLU A 19 -10.21 17.16 1.54
C GLU A 19 -8.66 17.20 1.55
N GLY A 20 -8.00 16.06 1.40
CA GLY A 20 -6.54 15.93 1.35
C GLY A 20 -5.85 15.75 2.71
N VAL A 21 -6.59 15.67 3.81
CA VAL A 21 -6.03 15.43 5.14
C VAL A 21 -5.45 14.03 5.21
N GLY A 22 -4.19 13.91 5.62
CA GLY A 22 -3.42 12.65 5.59
C GLY A 22 -2.72 12.39 4.26
N SER A 23 -2.85 13.29 3.26
CA SER A 23 -1.98 13.31 2.09
C SER A 23 -0.58 13.78 2.47
N PHE A 24 0.34 13.69 1.52
CA PHE A 24 1.70 14.20 1.72
C PHE A 24 1.71 15.72 2.01
N GLU A 25 0.92 16.50 1.29
CA GLU A 25 0.83 17.96 1.43
C GLU A 25 0.15 18.39 2.73
N GLN A 26 -0.72 17.54 3.27
CA GLN A 26 -1.47 17.76 4.51
C GLN A 26 -1.29 16.59 5.47
N ALA A 27 -0.05 16.26 5.80
CA ALA A 27 0.28 15.17 6.70
C ALA A 27 -0.30 15.39 8.11
N LEU A 28 -0.70 14.31 8.75
CA LEU A 28 -1.22 14.35 10.12
C LEU A 28 -0.09 14.67 11.11
N HIS A 29 -0.34 15.60 12.02
CA HIS A 29 0.62 15.95 13.08
C HIS A 29 0.71 14.83 14.13
N PHE A 30 1.83 14.14 14.17
CA PHE A 30 2.06 13.09 15.16
C PHE A 30 2.06 13.67 16.58
N GLN A 31 1.25 13.08 17.46
CA GLN A 31 1.09 13.54 18.84
C GLN A 31 0.66 15.02 18.95
N ASN A 32 -0.03 15.54 17.91
CA ASN A 32 -0.49 16.93 17.82
C ASN A 32 0.64 17.97 17.87
N GLN A 33 1.84 17.64 17.39
CA GLN A 33 2.96 18.56 17.27
C GLN A 33 2.99 19.17 15.88
N ASP A 34 2.83 20.49 15.79
CA ASP A 34 2.94 21.29 14.57
C ASP A 34 4.35 21.87 14.49
N PHE A 35 5.12 21.48 13.46
CA PHE A 35 6.53 21.87 13.30
C PHE A 35 6.69 23.39 13.18
N GLU A 36 5.90 24.03 12.32
CA GLU A 36 6.05 25.47 12.06
C GLU A 36 5.68 26.29 13.31
N ALA A 37 4.59 25.92 13.99
CA ALA A 37 4.18 26.61 15.21
C ALA A 37 5.22 26.45 16.34
N LEU A 38 5.76 25.25 16.54
CA LEU A 38 6.77 24.98 17.55
C LEU A 38 8.12 25.65 17.24
N LYS A 39 8.52 25.66 15.97
CA LYS A 39 9.73 26.34 15.51
C LYS A 39 9.64 27.83 15.74
N GLN A 40 8.53 28.43 15.36
CA GLN A 40 8.29 29.85 15.54
C GLN A 40 8.30 30.26 17.04
N GLU A 41 7.65 29.45 17.89
CA GLU A 41 7.66 29.67 19.33
C GLU A 41 9.09 29.67 19.91
N CYS A 42 9.93 28.70 19.50
CA CYS A 42 11.33 28.60 19.91
C CYS A 42 12.16 29.80 19.45
N LEU A 43 11.98 30.22 18.20
CA LEU A 43 12.70 31.38 17.63
C LEU A 43 12.33 32.69 18.34
N GLU A 44 11.03 32.92 18.61
CA GLU A 44 10.54 34.07 19.35
C GLU A 44 10.98 34.07 20.81
N GLY A 45 11.02 32.88 21.41
CA GLY A 45 11.44 32.69 22.80
C GLY A 45 12.94 32.69 23.00
N GLY A 46 13.73 32.55 21.93
CA GLY A 46 15.20 32.50 21.98
C GLY A 46 15.75 31.25 22.69
N TYR A 47 15.07 30.12 22.61
CA TYR A 47 15.48 28.84 23.17
C TYR A 47 15.41 27.71 22.12
N LEU A 48 16.19 26.65 22.33
CA LEU A 48 16.16 25.48 21.46
C LEU A 48 15.07 24.51 21.90
N PHE A 49 14.41 23.92 20.92
CA PHE A 49 13.34 22.93 21.17
C PHE A 49 13.85 21.73 21.97
N GLU A 50 13.06 21.31 22.91
CA GLU A 50 13.20 20.06 23.64
C GLU A 50 11.89 19.28 23.51
N ASP A 51 11.96 18.09 22.91
CA ASP A 51 10.78 17.29 22.59
C ASP A 51 10.19 16.61 23.84
N PRO A 52 9.01 17.04 24.34
CA PRO A 52 8.39 16.41 25.50
C PRO A 52 7.80 15.04 25.19
N CYS A 53 7.59 14.74 23.91
CA CYS A 53 6.96 13.49 23.46
C CYS A 53 7.98 12.38 23.19
N PHE A 54 9.27 12.75 22.99
CA PHE A 54 10.38 11.83 22.88
C PHE A 54 11.63 12.44 23.52
N PRO A 55 11.65 12.53 24.86
CA PRO A 55 12.67 13.26 25.58
C PRO A 55 14.04 12.59 25.45
N ALA A 56 15.10 13.41 25.56
CA ALA A 56 16.48 12.95 25.59
C ALA A 56 16.81 12.25 26.93
N GLU A 57 16.19 11.10 27.15
CA GLU A 57 16.22 10.34 28.41
C GLU A 57 16.38 8.84 28.13
N PRO A 58 16.85 8.04 29.12
CA PRO A 58 17.06 6.61 28.93
C PRO A 58 15.85 5.80 28.40
N PRO A 59 14.57 6.10 28.75
CA PRO A 59 13.43 5.38 28.18
C PRO A 59 13.30 5.51 26.66
N SER A 60 13.79 6.60 26.07
CA SER A 60 13.80 6.79 24.60
C SER A 60 14.83 5.89 23.91
N LEU A 61 15.86 5.40 24.62
CA LEU A 61 16.79 4.41 24.09
C LEU A 61 16.14 3.04 24.00
N GLY A 62 15.53 2.57 25.09
CA GLY A 62 14.93 1.25 25.06
C GLY A 62 14.40 0.73 26.41
N PHE A 63 14.03 -0.55 26.41
CA PHE A 63 13.26 -1.16 27.48
C PHE A 63 13.82 -2.53 27.95
N LYS A 64 14.71 -3.17 27.18
CA LYS A 64 15.28 -4.47 27.48
C LYS A 64 16.80 -4.43 27.43
N GLU A 65 17.41 -4.44 26.24
CA GLU A 65 18.86 -4.37 26.05
C GLU A 65 19.40 -2.95 26.21
N LEU A 66 18.64 -1.97 25.76
CA LEU A 66 18.89 -0.55 25.93
C LEU A 66 18.08 0.06 27.09
N ALA A 67 17.64 -0.77 28.03
CA ALA A 67 16.93 -0.33 29.22
C ALA A 67 17.80 0.63 30.07
N PRO A 68 17.20 1.53 30.85
CA PRO A 68 17.90 2.35 31.81
C PRO A 68 18.83 1.50 32.69
N TYR A 69 20.09 1.97 32.86
CA TYR A 69 21.15 1.30 33.65
C TYR A 69 21.69 -0.02 33.07
N SER A 70 21.35 -0.40 31.87
CA SER A 70 22.00 -1.53 31.19
C SER A 70 23.48 -1.26 30.91
N SER A 71 24.28 -2.31 30.67
CA SER A 71 25.68 -2.12 30.29
C SER A 71 25.84 -1.38 28.95
N LYS A 72 24.82 -1.50 28.06
CA LYS A 72 24.82 -0.86 26.75
C LYS A 72 24.47 0.62 26.81
N THR A 73 23.77 1.08 27.83
CA THR A 73 23.36 2.49 28.01
C THR A 73 24.24 3.26 28.98
N ARG A 74 25.23 2.59 29.60
CA ARG A 74 26.16 3.26 30.50
C ARG A 74 27.05 4.24 29.73
N GLY A 75 27.10 5.50 30.20
CA GLY A 75 27.93 6.56 29.62
C GLY A 75 27.32 7.17 28.37
N VAL A 76 26.05 6.90 28.07
CA VAL A 76 25.32 7.58 26.99
C VAL A 76 24.94 8.99 27.45
N GLU A 77 25.31 9.96 26.64
CA GLU A 77 24.95 11.37 26.76
C GLU A 77 24.06 11.77 25.56
N TRP A 78 23.25 12.80 25.76
CA TRP A 78 22.46 13.34 24.66
C TRP A 78 23.03 14.70 24.27
N MET A 79 23.52 14.81 23.04
CA MET A 79 24.18 15.99 22.53
C MET A 79 23.54 16.47 21.23
N ARG A 80 23.57 17.78 21.02
CA ARG A 80 23.14 18.38 19.76
C ARG A 80 24.31 18.34 18.75
N PRO A 81 24.03 18.28 17.44
CA PRO A 81 25.10 18.41 16.43
C PRO A 81 25.99 19.61 16.59
N THR A 82 25.47 20.73 17.05
CA THR A 82 26.22 21.95 17.36
C THR A 82 27.18 21.82 18.57
N GLU A 83 27.02 20.78 19.38
CA GLU A 83 27.91 20.45 20.49
C GLU A 83 28.96 19.38 20.08
N LEU A 84 28.69 18.65 18.99
CA LEU A 84 29.53 17.56 18.48
C LEU A 84 30.62 18.06 17.50
N CYS A 85 30.29 19.06 16.69
CA CYS A 85 31.24 19.63 15.73
C CYS A 85 30.98 21.12 15.49
N ASP A 86 32.02 21.83 15.00
CA ASP A 86 32.00 23.29 14.81
C ASP A 86 31.08 23.73 13.63
N ASP A 87 30.91 22.87 12.63
CA ASP A 87 30.11 23.16 11.40
C ASP A 87 29.16 21.99 11.06
N PRO A 88 28.10 21.77 11.87
CA PRO A 88 27.14 20.72 11.58
C PRO A 88 26.35 21.07 10.35
N GLN A 89 26.18 20.08 9.47
CA GLN A 89 25.40 20.17 8.24
C GLN A 89 24.21 19.22 8.30
N PHE A 90 23.09 19.64 7.71
CA PHE A 90 21.94 18.74 7.59
C PHE A 90 22.21 17.72 6.49
N ILE A 91 22.46 18.18 5.25
CA ILE A 91 22.84 17.37 4.09
C ILE A 91 24.03 18.02 3.39
N VAL A 92 25.07 17.25 3.06
CA VAL A 92 26.28 17.71 2.37
C VAL A 92 26.30 17.23 0.93
N GLY A 93 26.29 18.16 -0.04
CA GLY A 93 26.41 17.80 -1.46
C GLY A 93 25.25 17.01 -2.07
N GLY A 94 24.13 16.92 -1.35
CA GLY A 94 22.97 16.07 -1.67
C GLY A 94 22.99 14.76 -0.88
N ALA A 95 21.81 14.31 -0.48
CA ALA A 95 21.68 13.06 0.26
C ALA A 95 22.07 11.86 -0.62
N SER A 96 22.99 11.06 -0.12
CA SER A 96 23.51 9.90 -0.82
C SER A 96 23.44 8.64 0.03
N ARG A 97 23.52 7.48 -0.61
CA ARG A 97 23.56 6.20 0.11
C ARG A 97 24.85 6.00 0.92
N THR A 98 25.92 6.75 0.62
CA THR A 98 27.19 6.70 1.36
C THR A 98 27.12 7.42 2.71
N ASP A 99 26.09 8.25 2.94
CA ASP A 99 25.84 8.95 4.20
C ASP A 99 25.27 8.03 5.30
N ILE A 100 25.11 6.76 5.01
CA ILE A 100 24.42 5.80 5.88
C ILE A 100 25.42 4.76 6.34
N CYS A 101 25.90 4.91 7.57
CA CYS A 101 26.77 3.97 8.27
C CYS A 101 26.07 3.49 9.53
N GLN A 102 25.92 2.17 9.66
CA GLN A 102 25.24 1.56 10.80
C GLN A 102 26.09 1.69 12.08
N GLY A 103 25.42 2.07 13.18
CA GLY A 103 26.02 2.09 14.51
C GLY A 103 25.68 0.83 15.34
N ALA A 104 25.52 1.00 16.65
CA ALA A 104 25.35 -0.09 17.60
C ALA A 104 23.91 -0.65 17.70
N LEU A 105 23.02 -0.36 16.74
CA LEU A 105 21.64 -0.82 16.70
C LEU A 105 21.46 -1.89 15.61
N GLY A 106 20.63 -2.90 15.86
CA GLY A 106 20.31 -3.96 14.89
C GLY A 106 19.21 -3.56 13.91
N ASP A 107 19.34 -2.41 13.26
CA ASP A 107 18.35 -1.79 12.36
C ASP A 107 18.80 -1.73 10.89
N CYS A 108 19.68 -2.64 10.47
CA CYS A 108 20.16 -2.72 9.08
C CYS A 108 19.03 -2.72 8.05
N TRP A 109 17.87 -3.28 8.38
CA TRP A 109 16.68 -3.28 7.56
C TRP A 109 16.16 -1.86 7.26
N LEU A 110 16.16 -0.99 8.27
CA LEU A 110 15.78 0.43 8.12
C LEU A 110 16.83 1.19 7.32
N LEU A 111 18.11 0.97 7.61
CA LEU A 111 19.21 1.66 6.92
C LEU A 111 19.31 1.25 5.45
N ALA A 112 19.04 -0.01 5.12
CA ALA A 112 18.93 -0.45 3.74
C ALA A 112 17.74 0.24 3.02
N ALA A 113 16.63 0.46 3.73
CA ALA A 113 15.50 1.21 3.19
C ALA A 113 15.84 2.68 2.95
N ILE A 114 16.52 3.34 3.88
CA ILE A 114 16.98 4.73 3.71
C ILE A 114 17.98 4.83 2.54
N ALA A 115 18.91 3.87 2.41
CA ALA A 115 19.85 3.85 1.29
C ALA A 115 19.14 3.70 -0.07
N SER A 116 18.12 2.85 -0.15
CA SER A 116 17.29 2.73 -1.36
C SER A 116 16.50 4.01 -1.66
N LEU A 117 16.02 4.70 -0.61
CA LEU A 117 15.28 5.96 -0.74
C LEU A 117 16.12 7.05 -1.40
N THR A 118 17.44 7.11 -1.15
CA THR A 118 18.35 8.10 -1.78
C THR A 118 18.45 7.96 -3.30
N LEU A 119 18.03 6.82 -3.89
CA LEU A 119 18.00 6.62 -5.33
C LEU A 119 16.82 7.35 -6.00
N ASN A 120 15.85 7.81 -5.23
CA ASN A 120 14.68 8.53 -5.73
C ASN A 120 14.52 9.86 -4.96
N GLU A 121 15.03 10.92 -5.56
CA GLU A 121 15.05 12.26 -4.95
C GLU A 121 13.65 12.77 -4.56
N ARG A 122 12.63 12.47 -5.36
CA ARG A 122 11.25 12.88 -5.06
C ARG A 122 10.71 12.20 -3.80
N LEU A 123 10.94 10.89 -3.66
CA LEU A 123 10.55 10.14 -2.46
C LEU A 123 11.36 10.58 -1.25
N LEU A 124 12.66 10.81 -1.44
CA LEU A 124 13.52 11.33 -0.38
C LEU A 124 12.99 12.66 0.17
N HIS A 125 12.63 13.60 -0.69
CA HIS A 125 12.10 14.90 -0.28
C HIS A 125 10.73 14.83 0.41
N ARG A 126 9.98 13.75 0.20
CA ARG A 126 8.75 13.50 0.97
C ARG A 126 9.04 13.08 2.41
N VAL A 127 10.01 12.20 2.59
CA VAL A 127 10.41 11.71 3.92
C VAL A 127 11.24 12.75 4.66
N VAL A 128 12.12 13.44 3.96
CA VAL A 128 13.05 14.45 4.46
C VAL A 128 12.69 15.81 3.87
N PRO A 129 11.81 16.60 4.50
CA PRO A 129 11.43 17.91 4.01
C PRO A 129 12.63 18.82 3.85
N GLN A 130 12.65 19.57 2.74
CA GLN A 130 13.74 20.48 2.40
C GLN A 130 13.72 21.75 3.26
N GLY A 131 14.83 22.49 3.24
CA GLY A 131 14.95 23.78 3.92
C GLY A 131 15.23 23.69 5.42
N GLN A 132 15.56 22.49 5.93
CA GLN A 132 16.02 22.31 7.31
C GLN A 132 17.54 22.53 7.40
N SER A 133 17.99 23.23 8.42
CA SER A 133 19.37 23.69 8.53
C SER A 133 19.79 23.84 9.99
N PHE A 134 21.10 23.72 10.26
CA PHE A 134 21.71 24.10 11.53
C PHE A 134 22.20 25.55 11.54
N GLN A 135 22.11 26.26 10.42
CA GLN A 135 22.59 27.64 10.24
C GLN A 135 21.43 28.63 10.27
N ASP A 136 20.54 28.58 9.24
CA ASP A 136 19.45 29.55 9.07
C ASP A 136 18.23 29.14 9.92
N ASP A 137 17.69 30.09 10.70
CA ASP A 137 16.52 29.87 11.56
C ASP A 137 16.59 28.60 12.41
N TYR A 138 17.78 28.32 12.92
CA TYR A 138 18.03 27.15 13.75
C TYR A 138 17.35 27.29 15.11
N ALA A 139 16.50 26.33 15.43
CA ALA A 139 15.75 26.27 16.69
C ALA A 139 15.87 24.91 17.40
N GLY A 140 16.81 24.05 16.98
CA GLY A 140 16.99 22.70 17.55
C GLY A 140 15.84 21.76 17.29
N ILE A 141 15.01 22.03 16.26
CA ILE A 141 13.82 21.30 15.89
C ILE A 141 13.93 20.86 14.43
N PHE A 142 13.55 19.62 14.17
CA PHE A 142 13.50 19.02 12.84
C PHE A 142 12.25 18.19 12.66
N HIS A 143 11.84 17.91 11.42
CA HIS A 143 10.69 17.08 11.15
C HIS A 143 10.91 16.17 9.95
N PHE A 144 10.17 15.06 9.94
CA PHE A 144 10.21 14.03 8.89
C PHE A 144 8.81 13.48 8.68
N GLN A 145 8.53 13.03 7.47
CA GLN A 145 7.22 12.49 7.14
C GLN A 145 7.31 11.00 6.81
N PHE A 146 6.44 10.21 7.41
CA PHE A 146 6.33 8.78 7.14
C PHE A 146 4.89 8.41 6.82
N TRP A 147 4.74 7.51 5.87
CA TRP A 147 3.43 6.93 5.60
C TRP A 147 3.07 5.88 6.66
N GLN A 148 1.86 5.96 7.21
CA GLN A 148 1.39 5.08 8.26
C GLN A 148 -0.04 4.63 7.97
N PHE A 149 -0.20 3.37 7.54
CA PHE A 149 -1.50 2.70 7.39
C PHE A 149 -2.53 3.42 6.50
N GLY A 150 -2.08 4.11 5.49
CA GLY A 150 -2.93 4.83 4.53
C GLY A 150 -2.82 6.35 4.58
N GLU A 151 -2.08 6.91 5.54
CA GLU A 151 -1.96 8.35 5.78
C GLU A 151 -0.49 8.76 5.97
N TRP A 152 -0.12 9.95 5.50
CA TRP A 152 1.17 10.56 5.82
C TRP A 152 1.11 11.22 7.19
N VAL A 153 2.17 11.06 7.94
CA VAL A 153 2.30 11.55 9.33
C VAL A 153 3.58 12.36 9.45
N ASP A 154 3.47 13.59 9.92
CA ASP A 154 4.60 14.49 10.18
C ASP A 154 5.08 14.32 11.62
N ILE A 155 6.37 14.03 11.79
CA ILE A 155 7.00 13.70 13.07
C ILE A 155 8.04 14.75 13.41
N VAL A 156 7.78 15.52 14.42
CA VAL A 156 8.68 16.53 14.97
C VAL A 156 9.60 15.91 16.00
N ILE A 157 10.88 16.28 15.98
CA ILE A 157 11.90 15.88 16.97
C ILE A 157 12.77 17.07 17.37
N ASP A 158 13.40 16.99 18.54
CA ASP A 158 14.57 17.80 18.82
C ASP A 158 15.83 17.12 18.27
N ASP A 159 16.92 17.87 18.12
CA ASP A 159 18.18 17.40 17.54
C ASP A 159 19.17 16.83 18.55
N ARG A 160 18.75 16.55 19.80
CA ARG A 160 19.58 15.85 20.76
C ARG A 160 19.70 14.38 20.39
N LEU A 161 20.91 13.92 20.09
CA LEU A 161 21.22 12.56 19.65
C LEU A 161 21.98 11.79 20.73
N PRO A 162 21.78 10.46 20.84
CA PRO A 162 22.52 9.65 21.79
C PRO A 162 23.98 9.46 21.34
N VAL A 163 24.88 9.82 22.23
CA VAL A 163 26.34 9.86 22.03
C VAL A 163 27.02 9.03 23.11
N ARG A 164 28.07 8.33 22.77
CA ARG A 164 28.96 7.65 23.73
C ARG A 164 30.41 7.84 23.32
N ASP A 165 31.24 8.19 24.28
CA ASP A 165 32.66 8.46 24.08
C ASP A 165 32.93 9.55 23.02
N GLY A 166 31.98 10.49 22.83
CA GLY A 166 32.10 11.61 21.87
C GLY A 166 31.62 11.28 20.44
N GLU A 167 31.13 10.07 20.19
CA GLU A 167 30.68 9.65 18.88
C GLU A 167 29.16 9.26 18.90
N LEU A 168 28.50 9.45 17.78
CA LEU A 168 27.10 9.00 17.62
C LEU A 168 26.99 7.49 17.87
N MET A 169 26.06 7.11 18.72
CA MET A 169 25.90 5.72 19.12
C MET A 169 25.24 4.85 18.02
N PHE A 170 24.40 5.44 17.21
CA PHE A 170 23.60 4.77 16.19
C PHE A 170 24.01 5.20 14.78
N VAL A 171 23.07 5.34 13.84
CA VAL A 171 23.43 5.69 12.47
C VAL A 171 24.18 7.03 12.39
N HIS A 172 25.14 7.10 11.50
CA HIS A 172 25.96 8.29 11.27
C HIS A 172 26.40 8.36 9.80
N SER A 173 26.82 9.54 9.36
CA SER A 173 27.42 9.74 8.04
C SER A 173 28.94 9.54 8.10
N ALA A 174 29.51 9.06 6.99
CA ALA A 174 30.96 9.00 6.82
C ALA A 174 31.63 10.38 6.83
N GLU A 175 30.90 11.44 6.50
CA GLU A 175 31.37 12.83 6.48
C GLU A 175 31.62 13.41 7.90
N GLY A 176 31.10 12.77 8.94
CA GLY A 176 31.35 13.14 10.34
C GLY A 176 30.69 14.44 10.83
N ASN A 177 30.29 15.35 9.94
CA ASN A 177 29.57 16.59 10.25
C ASN A 177 28.17 16.66 9.63
N GLU A 178 27.68 15.58 9.06
CA GLU A 178 26.37 15.47 8.43
C GLU A 178 25.42 14.64 9.31
N PHE A 179 24.18 15.10 9.52
CA PHE A 179 23.30 14.55 10.56
C PHE A 179 21.89 14.13 10.12
N TRP A 180 21.52 14.32 8.85
CA TRP A 180 20.15 14.00 8.41
C TRP A 180 19.77 12.53 8.66
N THR A 181 20.68 11.58 8.47
CA THR A 181 20.43 10.15 8.68
C THR A 181 20.18 9.82 10.16
N ALA A 182 20.97 10.41 11.07
CA ALA A 182 20.78 10.24 12.51
C ALA A 182 19.45 10.85 12.99
N LEU A 183 19.01 11.95 12.38
CA LEU A 183 17.74 12.61 12.70
C LEU A 183 16.56 11.83 12.13
N VAL A 184 16.64 11.26 10.91
CA VAL A 184 15.62 10.35 10.36
C VAL A 184 15.44 9.13 11.26
N GLU A 185 16.54 8.50 11.67
CA GLU A 185 16.49 7.34 12.59
C GLU A 185 15.82 7.72 13.92
N LYS A 186 16.15 8.88 14.48
CA LYS A 186 15.50 9.38 15.70
C LYS A 186 13.99 9.59 15.52
N ALA A 187 13.58 10.21 14.42
CA ALA A 187 12.16 10.41 14.12
C ALA A 187 11.42 9.06 13.98
N TYR A 188 12.07 8.10 13.35
CA TYR A 188 11.52 6.75 13.20
C TYR A 188 11.49 5.99 14.54
N ALA A 189 12.49 6.20 15.41
CA ALA A 189 12.50 5.68 16.78
C ALA A 189 11.33 6.27 17.59
N LYS A 190 11.08 7.57 17.49
CA LYS A 190 9.92 8.24 18.11
C LYS A 190 8.60 7.65 17.63
N LEU A 191 8.45 7.46 16.32
CA LEU A 191 7.27 6.83 15.72
C LEU A 191 6.98 5.46 16.34
N ASN A 192 8.02 4.68 16.65
CA ASN A 192 7.93 3.32 17.17
C ASN A 192 8.09 3.23 18.72
N GLY A 193 8.35 4.34 19.39
CA GLY A 193 8.38 4.49 20.85
C GLY A 193 9.78 4.47 21.48
N SER A 194 10.79 3.89 20.84
CA SER A 194 12.19 3.90 21.29
C SER A 194 13.14 3.44 20.18
N TYR A 195 14.43 3.72 20.32
CA TYR A 195 15.46 3.15 19.43
C TYR A 195 15.47 1.62 19.46
N GLU A 196 15.37 1.02 20.63
CA GLU A 196 15.36 -0.46 20.74
C GLU A 196 14.18 -1.11 20.00
N ALA A 197 13.05 -0.43 19.85
CA ALA A 197 11.93 -0.92 19.07
C ALA A 197 12.29 -1.16 17.59
N LEU A 198 13.36 -0.53 17.09
CA LEU A 198 13.87 -0.70 15.72
C LEU A 198 14.75 -1.94 15.55
N SER A 199 15.24 -2.54 16.65
CA SER A 199 16.09 -3.73 16.57
C SER A 199 15.36 -4.90 15.95
N GLY A 200 15.85 -5.35 14.78
CA GLY A 200 15.24 -6.43 13.99
C GLY A 200 13.92 -6.03 13.34
N GLY A 201 13.83 -6.21 12.05
CA GLY A 201 12.67 -5.91 11.22
C GLY A 201 12.83 -6.44 9.81
N SER A 202 11.90 -6.10 8.92
CA SER A 202 11.97 -6.35 7.50
C SER A 202 12.20 -5.05 6.75
N THR A 203 13.02 -5.08 5.71
CA THR A 203 13.25 -3.93 4.82
C THR A 203 11.95 -3.42 4.23
N THR A 204 10.97 -4.30 4.03
CA THR A 204 9.63 -3.96 3.55
C THR A 204 8.92 -2.95 4.45
N GLU A 205 9.07 -3.03 5.78
CA GLU A 205 8.46 -2.05 6.70
C GLU A 205 8.98 -0.63 6.43
N GLY A 206 10.31 -0.49 6.25
CA GLY A 206 10.91 0.80 5.92
C GLY A 206 10.48 1.30 4.55
N PHE A 207 10.46 0.44 3.55
CA PHE A 207 10.01 0.78 2.21
C PHE A 207 8.57 1.30 2.19
N GLU A 208 7.67 0.59 2.88
CA GLU A 208 6.26 0.96 2.98
C GLU A 208 6.09 2.32 3.69
N ASP A 209 6.81 2.53 4.80
CA ASP A 209 6.72 3.76 5.58
C ASP A 209 7.33 4.97 4.86
N PHE A 210 8.24 4.75 3.91
CA PHE A 210 8.84 5.82 3.10
C PHE A 210 8.07 6.12 1.82
N THR A 211 7.22 5.21 1.35
CA THR A 211 6.61 5.32 0.03
C THR A 211 5.09 5.21 0.03
N GLY A 212 4.51 4.53 1.02
CA GLY A 212 3.12 4.06 0.96
C GLY A 212 2.91 2.87 0.01
N GLY A 213 3.99 2.34 -0.55
CA GLY A 213 3.98 1.24 -1.49
C GLY A 213 3.50 -0.09 -0.91
N VAL A 214 3.38 -1.08 -1.76
CA VAL A 214 3.08 -2.47 -1.40
C VAL A 214 4.30 -3.34 -1.71
N SER A 215 4.71 -4.14 -0.73
CA SER A 215 5.88 -4.99 -0.84
C SER A 215 5.55 -6.36 -1.38
N GLU A 216 6.40 -6.87 -2.26
CA GLU A 216 6.42 -8.25 -2.74
C GLU A 216 7.70 -8.94 -2.28
N MET A 217 7.61 -10.20 -1.88
CA MET A 217 8.77 -10.99 -1.45
C MET A 217 8.93 -12.23 -2.33
N TYR A 218 10.14 -12.43 -2.83
CA TYR A 218 10.52 -13.56 -3.67
C TYR A 218 11.56 -14.44 -2.96
N GLU A 219 11.25 -15.73 -2.78
CA GLU A 219 12.25 -16.74 -2.41
C GLU A 219 13.13 -17.05 -3.63
N LEU A 220 14.40 -16.65 -3.62
CA LEU A 220 15.29 -16.78 -4.78
C LEU A 220 15.55 -18.23 -5.22
N ARG A 221 15.39 -19.19 -4.32
CA ARG A 221 15.46 -20.62 -4.67
C ARG A 221 14.28 -21.09 -5.54
N LYS A 222 13.18 -20.35 -5.51
CA LYS A 222 11.95 -20.60 -6.29
C LYS A 222 11.64 -19.44 -7.22
N ALA A 223 12.66 -18.69 -7.60
CA ALA A 223 12.50 -17.49 -8.41
C ALA A 223 11.74 -17.78 -9.71
N PRO A 224 10.78 -16.95 -10.10
CA PRO A 224 10.13 -17.05 -11.40
C PRO A 224 11.17 -16.82 -12.51
N ARG A 225 10.94 -17.42 -13.70
CA ARG A 225 11.89 -17.36 -14.82
C ARG A 225 12.14 -15.95 -15.33
N ASP A 226 11.18 -15.07 -15.16
CA ASP A 226 11.19 -13.67 -15.59
C ASP A 226 11.62 -12.69 -14.47
N LEU A 227 12.14 -13.19 -13.33
CA LEU A 227 12.51 -12.34 -12.18
C LEU A 227 13.43 -11.18 -12.56
N TYR A 228 14.39 -11.40 -13.47
CA TYR A 228 15.27 -10.31 -13.97
C TYR A 228 14.45 -9.18 -14.64
N ARG A 229 13.43 -9.54 -15.44
CA ARG A 229 12.52 -8.56 -16.06
C ARG A 229 11.69 -7.82 -15.03
N ILE A 230 11.19 -8.55 -14.01
CA ILE A 230 10.42 -7.94 -12.88
C ILE A 230 11.28 -6.91 -12.16
N ILE A 231 12.52 -7.26 -11.76
CA ILE A 231 13.43 -6.34 -11.08
C ILE A 231 13.73 -5.12 -11.97
N ARG A 232 14.00 -5.33 -13.27
CA ARG A 232 14.28 -4.23 -14.19
C ARG A 232 13.11 -3.26 -14.28
N LYS A 233 11.88 -3.75 -14.48
CA LYS A 233 10.68 -2.93 -14.51
C LYS A 233 10.47 -2.18 -13.19
N ALA A 234 10.69 -2.85 -12.05
CA ALA A 234 10.56 -2.24 -10.74
C ALA A 234 11.54 -1.07 -10.55
N LEU A 235 12.82 -1.26 -10.92
CA LEU A 235 13.84 -0.19 -10.86
C LEU A 235 13.51 0.97 -11.81
N GLU A 236 13.10 0.68 -13.05
CA GLU A 236 12.69 1.69 -14.04
C GLU A 236 11.50 2.53 -13.54
N ARG A 237 10.62 1.95 -12.75
CA ARG A 237 9.46 2.62 -12.12
C ARG A 237 9.79 3.29 -10.77
N GLY A 238 11.04 3.24 -10.33
CA GLY A 238 11.48 3.86 -9.07
C GLY A 238 11.10 3.08 -7.82
N SER A 239 10.70 1.80 -7.93
CA SER A 239 10.44 0.93 -6.78
C SER A 239 11.70 0.76 -5.93
N LEU A 240 11.53 0.57 -4.63
CA LEU A 240 12.63 0.27 -3.70
C LEU A 240 12.81 -1.24 -3.61
N LEU A 241 14.08 -1.68 -3.65
CA LEU A 241 14.41 -3.10 -3.64
C LEU A 241 15.45 -3.43 -2.58
N GLY A 242 15.21 -4.51 -1.85
CA GLY A 242 16.12 -5.07 -0.87
C GLY A 242 16.35 -6.56 -1.08
N CYS A 243 17.43 -7.08 -0.53
CA CYS A 243 17.70 -8.50 -0.53
C CYS A 243 18.42 -8.94 0.75
N SER A 244 18.34 -10.23 1.07
CA SER A 244 18.95 -10.78 2.28
C SER A 244 19.35 -12.25 2.11
N ILE A 245 20.24 -12.69 2.99
CA ILE A 245 20.65 -14.10 3.13
C ILE A 245 20.10 -14.62 4.44
N ASP A 246 19.26 -15.65 4.37
CA ASP A 246 18.68 -16.27 5.56
C ASP A 246 19.73 -16.90 6.47
N ILE A 247 19.45 -16.86 7.77
CA ILE A 247 20.23 -17.58 8.78
C ILE A 247 19.64 -18.98 8.99
N THR A 248 20.49 -19.95 9.31
CA THR A 248 20.08 -21.29 9.68
C THR A 248 20.01 -21.49 11.19
N SER A 249 20.69 -20.64 11.95
CA SER A 249 20.68 -20.61 13.41
C SER A 249 20.93 -19.20 13.92
N ALA A 250 20.59 -18.92 15.18
CA ALA A 250 20.85 -17.62 15.80
C ALA A 250 22.37 -17.28 15.85
N PHE A 251 23.26 -18.27 15.77
CA PHE A 251 24.71 -18.05 15.71
C PHE A 251 25.20 -17.56 14.35
N ASP A 252 24.35 -17.69 13.29
CA ASP A 252 24.68 -17.21 11.96
C ASP A 252 24.36 -15.71 11.77
N MET A 253 23.72 -15.08 12.74
CA MET A 253 23.36 -13.66 12.66
C MET A 253 24.61 -12.80 12.47
N GLU A 254 24.61 -11.99 11.40
CA GLU A 254 25.73 -11.14 10.99
C GLU A 254 27.06 -11.89 10.75
N SER A 255 27.01 -13.21 10.54
CA SER A 255 28.20 -13.97 10.17
C SER A 255 28.62 -13.68 8.74
N VAL A 256 29.91 -13.40 8.54
CA VAL A 256 30.49 -13.10 7.23
C VAL A 256 30.88 -14.39 6.51
N THR A 257 30.38 -14.60 5.30
CA THR A 257 30.74 -15.74 4.46
C THR A 257 32.17 -15.64 3.94
N PHE A 258 32.71 -16.73 3.39
CA PHE A 258 34.05 -16.74 2.76
C PHE A 258 34.17 -15.72 1.61
N LYS A 259 33.08 -15.44 0.91
CA LYS A 259 33.02 -14.43 -0.15
C LYS A 259 32.60 -13.03 0.32
N LYS A 260 32.70 -12.78 1.61
CA LYS A 260 32.42 -11.48 2.25
C LYS A 260 30.94 -11.02 2.19
N LEU A 261 30.00 -11.93 2.07
CA LEU A 261 28.57 -11.62 2.26
C LEU A 261 28.16 -11.87 3.71
N VAL A 262 27.26 -11.06 4.24
CA VAL A 262 26.79 -11.10 5.62
C VAL A 262 25.42 -11.80 5.68
N LYS A 263 25.27 -12.79 6.54
CA LYS A 263 24.00 -13.51 6.75
C LYS A 263 23.13 -12.78 7.78
N GLY A 264 21.81 -12.89 7.63
CA GLY A 264 20.86 -12.24 8.52
C GLY A 264 20.93 -10.70 8.45
N HIS A 265 21.36 -10.19 7.31
CA HIS A 265 21.63 -8.78 7.07
C HIS A 265 20.89 -8.31 5.82
N ALA A 266 20.38 -7.08 5.85
CA ALA A 266 19.66 -6.48 4.74
C ALA A 266 20.59 -5.69 3.83
N TYR A 267 20.38 -5.84 2.52
CA TYR A 267 21.09 -5.14 1.46
C TYR A 267 20.11 -4.39 0.58
N SER A 268 20.54 -3.28 -0.04
CA SER A 268 19.79 -2.58 -1.08
C SER A 268 20.18 -3.10 -2.46
N VAL A 269 19.21 -3.26 -3.36
CA VAL A 269 19.46 -3.49 -4.79
C VAL A 269 19.39 -2.14 -5.49
N THR A 270 20.50 -1.71 -6.10
CA THR A 270 20.65 -0.34 -6.61
C THR A 270 20.64 -0.23 -8.14
N ALA A 271 20.98 -1.29 -8.88
CA ALA A 271 20.93 -1.27 -10.33
C ALA A 271 20.92 -2.67 -10.94
N LEU A 272 20.51 -2.74 -12.20
CA LEU A 272 20.68 -3.87 -13.13
C LEU A 272 21.35 -3.42 -14.40
N LYS A 273 22.23 -4.27 -14.96
CA LYS A 273 22.87 -4.04 -16.26
C LYS A 273 23.03 -5.36 -17.04
N GLN A 274 23.13 -5.23 -18.35
CA GLN A 274 23.53 -6.31 -19.23
C GLN A 274 24.80 -5.85 -19.95
N VAL A 275 25.82 -6.68 -19.98
CA VAL A 275 27.10 -6.42 -20.64
C VAL A 275 27.43 -7.58 -21.59
N GLU A 276 28.16 -7.29 -22.66
CA GLU A 276 28.69 -8.33 -23.56
C GLU A 276 30.02 -8.86 -23.00
N PHE A 277 30.02 -10.12 -22.59
CA PHE A 277 31.17 -10.78 -21.97
C PHE A 277 31.46 -12.10 -22.69
N ARG A 278 32.65 -12.22 -23.26
CA ARG A 278 33.11 -13.42 -24.02
C ARG A 278 32.13 -13.90 -25.10
N GLY A 279 31.46 -12.95 -25.78
CA GLY A 279 30.50 -13.24 -26.83
C GLY A 279 29.12 -13.72 -26.37
N ASN A 280 28.82 -13.57 -25.09
CA ASN A 280 27.50 -13.80 -24.49
C ASN A 280 27.05 -12.58 -23.70
N THR A 281 25.75 -12.39 -23.59
CA THR A 281 25.17 -11.35 -22.74
C THR A 281 25.19 -11.82 -21.29
N GLU A 282 25.96 -11.15 -20.43
CA GLU A 282 25.97 -11.38 -18.99
C GLU A 282 25.03 -10.37 -18.29
N ARG A 283 24.26 -10.86 -17.34
CA ARG A 283 23.32 -10.05 -16.54
C ARG A 283 23.95 -9.75 -15.18
N LEU A 284 24.10 -8.49 -14.87
CA LEU A 284 24.68 -8.00 -13.62
C LEU A 284 23.62 -7.35 -12.74
N ILE A 285 23.83 -7.46 -11.44
CA ILE A 285 23.05 -6.80 -10.40
C ILE A 285 24.00 -6.05 -9.47
N ARG A 286 23.66 -4.82 -9.10
CA ARG A 286 24.42 -4.01 -8.14
C ARG A 286 23.72 -3.99 -6.81
N ILE A 287 24.46 -4.25 -5.75
CA ILE A 287 23.97 -4.42 -4.39
C ILE A 287 24.83 -3.58 -3.45
N ARG A 288 24.21 -2.99 -2.42
CA ARG A 288 24.90 -2.21 -1.40
C ARG A 288 24.69 -2.78 0.01
N ASN A 289 25.79 -2.94 0.72
CA ASN A 289 25.83 -3.24 2.14
C ASN A 289 25.70 -1.93 2.96
N PRO A 290 24.66 -1.77 3.81
CA PRO A 290 24.49 -0.54 4.62
C PRO A 290 25.60 -0.31 5.66
N TRP A 291 26.51 -1.26 5.86
CA TRP A 291 27.72 -1.00 6.67
C TRP A 291 28.70 -0.04 5.98
N GLY A 292 28.55 0.24 4.69
CA GLY A 292 29.48 1.04 3.91
C GLY A 292 30.83 0.35 3.67
N GLN A 293 30.92 -0.94 3.93
CA GLN A 293 32.11 -1.78 3.79
C GLN A 293 31.74 -3.26 3.75
N VAL A 294 32.71 -4.15 3.61
CA VAL A 294 32.51 -5.61 3.52
C VAL A 294 31.73 -5.98 2.26
N GLU A 295 32.45 -6.01 1.14
CA GLU A 295 31.93 -6.20 -0.20
C GLU A 295 32.19 -7.61 -0.72
N TRP A 296 31.39 -8.02 -1.70
CA TRP A 296 31.55 -9.25 -2.48
C TRP A 296 32.93 -9.38 -3.09
N THR A 297 33.55 -10.55 -2.99
CA THR A 297 34.90 -10.84 -3.53
C THR A 297 34.91 -11.89 -4.63
N GLY A 298 33.75 -12.20 -5.22
CA GLY A 298 33.64 -13.11 -6.37
C GLY A 298 33.75 -12.43 -7.72
N ALA A 299 33.32 -13.11 -8.77
CA ALA A 299 33.25 -12.54 -10.13
C ALA A 299 32.42 -11.24 -10.15
N TRP A 300 32.87 -10.25 -10.93
CA TRP A 300 32.31 -8.90 -11.04
C TRP A 300 32.42 -8.04 -9.77
N SER A 301 33.20 -8.46 -8.78
CA SER A 301 33.59 -7.56 -7.67
C SER A 301 34.56 -6.49 -8.17
N ASP A 302 34.81 -5.48 -7.38
CA ASP A 302 35.64 -4.31 -7.74
C ASP A 302 37.03 -4.66 -8.28
N ASN A 303 37.64 -5.71 -7.78
CA ASN A 303 38.96 -6.13 -8.20
C ASN A 303 38.96 -7.38 -9.10
N SER A 304 37.82 -7.70 -9.71
CA SER A 304 37.70 -8.91 -10.52
C SER A 304 38.21 -8.70 -11.95
N PRO A 305 38.82 -9.74 -12.56
CA PRO A 305 39.37 -9.64 -13.92
C PRO A 305 38.31 -9.55 -15.01
N GLU A 306 37.06 -9.85 -14.72
CA GLU A 306 35.95 -9.80 -15.68
C GLU A 306 35.77 -8.41 -16.27
N TRP A 307 36.04 -7.37 -15.50
CA TRP A 307 35.98 -5.96 -15.93
C TRP A 307 36.96 -5.60 -17.05
N ASP A 308 38.05 -6.36 -17.20
CA ASP A 308 39.04 -6.13 -18.25
C ASP A 308 38.62 -6.75 -19.60
N GLU A 309 37.55 -7.54 -19.63
CA GLU A 309 37.06 -8.28 -20.80
C GLU A 309 35.78 -7.71 -21.41
N ILE A 310 35.29 -6.56 -20.96
CA ILE A 310 34.12 -5.84 -21.50
C ILE A 310 34.55 -4.58 -22.23
N ASP A 311 33.60 -3.90 -22.89
CA ASP A 311 33.89 -2.64 -23.59
C ASP A 311 34.40 -1.58 -22.56
N PRO A 312 35.50 -0.88 -22.86
CA PRO A 312 36.06 0.12 -21.97
C PRO A 312 35.08 1.23 -21.60
N SER A 313 34.18 1.63 -22.48
CA SER A 313 33.17 2.65 -22.17
C SER A 313 32.12 2.14 -21.19
N GLU A 314 31.71 0.88 -21.29
CA GLU A 314 30.81 0.25 -20.30
C GLU A 314 31.52 0.06 -18.96
N LYS A 315 32.82 -0.28 -18.98
CA LYS A 315 33.61 -0.38 -17.76
C LYS A 315 33.71 0.95 -17.03
N ASP A 316 34.00 2.04 -17.71
CA ASP A 316 34.14 3.37 -17.11
C ASP A 316 32.80 3.84 -16.48
N ASP A 317 31.66 3.46 -17.07
CA ASP A 317 30.34 3.80 -16.55
C ASP A 317 29.91 2.96 -15.34
N LEU A 318 30.35 1.73 -15.25
CA LEU A 318 29.84 0.76 -14.27
C LEU A 318 30.79 0.48 -13.12
N HIS A 319 32.11 0.56 -13.38
CA HIS A 319 33.15 0.09 -12.46
C HIS A 319 33.79 1.26 -11.71
N LEU A 320 33.23 1.59 -10.55
CA LEU A 320 33.82 2.47 -9.55
C LEU A 320 34.49 1.60 -8.49
N GLN A 321 35.82 1.68 -8.39
CA GLN A 321 36.58 1.00 -7.31
C GLN A 321 36.57 1.87 -6.05
N MET A 322 35.60 1.66 -5.17
CA MET A 322 35.49 2.35 -3.89
C MET A 322 35.00 1.35 -2.83
N GLU A 323 35.63 1.38 -1.66
CA GLU A 323 35.14 0.61 -0.50
C GLU A 323 34.00 1.40 0.17
N ASP A 324 32.85 1.46 -0.48
CA ASP A 324 31.65 2.18 -0.04
C ASP A 324 30.46 1.25 0.28
N GLY A 325 30.72 -0.06 0.27
CA GLY A 325 29.73 -1.11 0.49
C GLY A 325 28.94 -1.52 -0.75
N GLU A 326 29.17 -0.89 -1.91
CA GLU A 326 28.49 -1.19 -3.16
C GLU A 326 29.33 -2.09 -4.05
N PHE A 327 28.72 -3.11 -4.63
CA PHE A 327 29.41 -4.07 -5.51
C PHE A 327 28.48 -4.63 -6.57
N TRP A 328 29.10 -5.05 -7.68
CA TRP A 328 28.43 -5.80 -8.72
C TRP A 328 28.63 -7.30 -8.56
N MET A 329 27.66 -8.09 -9.01
CA MET A 329 27.79 -9.54 -9.16
C MET A 329 26.93 -10.01 -10.34
N SER A 330 27.20 -11.21 -10.84
CA SER A 330 26.33 -11.80 -11.88
C SER A 330 24.95 -12.13 -11.26
N PHE A 331 23.91 -11.99 -12.06
CA PHE A 331 22.55 -12.34 -11.61
C PHE A 331 22.43 -13.82 -11.25
N SER A 332 23.19 -14.69 -11.88
CA SER A 332 23.26 -16.11 -11.56
C SER A 332 23.87 -16.37 -10.17
N GLU A 333 24.93 -15.64 -9.79
CA GLU A 333 25.49 -15.71 -8.43
C GLU A 333 24.54 -15.10 -7.41
N PHE A 334 23.86 -14.00 -7.73
CA PHE A 334 22.83 -13.43 -6.87
C PHE A 334 21.77 -14.46 -6.48
N LEU A 335 21.18 -15.15 -7.45
CA LEU A 335 20.18 -16.20 -7.19
C LEU A 335 20.73 -17.37 -6.36
N ARG A 336 22.06 -17.59 -6.38
CA ARG A 336 22.71 -18.66 -5.62
C ARG A 336 23.09 -18.25 -4.21
N GLN A 337 23.52 -17.02 -4.01
CA GLN A 337 24.08 -16.54 -2.76
C GLN A 337 23.02 -15.93 -1.83
N PHE A 338 22.04 -15.23 -2.38
CA PHE A 338 20.97 -14.61 -1.63
C PHE A 338 19.76 -15.56 -1.47
N SER A 339 18.97 -15.33 -0.43
CA SER A 339 17.79 -16.15 -0.11
C SER A 339 16.50 -15.48 -0.53
N ARG A 340 16.41 -14.15 -0.34
CA ARG A 340 15.20 -13.36 -0.55
C ARG A 340 15.48 -12.09 -1.32
N LEU A 341 14.50 -11.69 -2.10
CA LEU A 341 14.38 -10.38 -2.72
C LEU A 341 13.05 -9.76 -2.28
N GLU A 342 13.08 -8.50 -1.90
CA GLU A 342 11.94 -7.70 -1.50
C GLU A 342 11.82 -6.52 -2.46
N ILE A 343 10.63 -6.33 -3.03
CA ILE A 343 10.32 -5.23 -3.96
C ILE A 343 9.16 -4.45 -3.39
N CYS A 344 9.33 -3.15 -3.16
CA CYS A 344 8.23 -2.28 -2.79
C CYS A 344 7.75 -1.50 -4.02
N ASN A 345 6.57 -1.85 -4.49
CA ASN A 345 5.93 -1.18 -5.61
C ASN A 345 5.27 0.12 -5.12
N LEU A 346 5.49 1.19 -5.87
CA LEU A 346 4.90 2.49 -5.57
C LEU A 346 3.40 2.49 -5.89
N THR A 347 2.61 3.10 -5.02
CA THR A 347 1.18 3.29 -5.25
C THR A 347 0.89 4.68 -5.83
N PRO A 348 -0.32 4.92 -6.39
CA PRO A 348 -0.73 6.24 -6.88
C PRO A 348 -0.53 7.38 -5.89
N ASP A 349 -0.72 7.10 -4.58
CA ASP A 349 -0.55 8.08 -3.50
C ASP A 349 0.91 8.57 -3.32
N THR A 350 1.87 7.87 -3.91
CA THR A 350 3.31 8.17 -3.73
C THR A 350 3.89 9.12 -4.76
N LEU A 351 3.29 9.24 -5.92
CA LEU A 351 3.79 10.09 -7.00
C LEU A 351 2.62 10.84 -7.65
N SER A 352 2.63 12.14 -7.62
CA SER A 352 1.60 13.01 -8.19
C SER A 352 1.79 13.35 -9.67
N ASP A 353 2.65 12.65 -10.40
CA ASP A 353 2.92 12.86 -11.83
C ASP A 353 2.23 11.80 -12.69
N ASP A 354 1.59 12.27 -13.75
CA ASP A 354 0.78 11.49 -14.70
C ASP A 354 1.56 10.48 -15.55
N ASP A 355 2.90 10.46 -15.49
CA ASP A 355 3.76 9.65 -16.37
C ASP A 355 4.15 8.27 -15.80
N LEU A 356 3.68 7.92 -14.59
CA LEU A 356 3.99 6.63 -13.98
C LEU A 356 2.75 5.76 -13.93
N SER A 357 2.86 4.52 -14.36
CA SER A 357 1.80 3.51 -14.27
C SER A 357 1.28 3.42 -12.85
N HIS A 358 0.01 3.69 -12.68
CA HIS A 358 -0.65 3.74 -11.40
C HIS A 358 -1.33 2.40 -11.10
N TRP A 359 -1.36 2.04 -9.84
CA TRP A 359 -2.14 0.94 -9.34
C TRP A 359 -3.51 1.47 -8.90
N ASN A 360 -4.57 0.79 -9.27
CA ASN A 360 -5.87 1.04 -8.67
C ASN A 360 -5.92 0.40 -7.29
N THR A 361 -5.88 1.22 -6.25
CA THR A 361 -5.80 0.77 -4.86
C THR A 361 -7.17 0.74 -4.20
N ILE A 362 -7.59 -0.42 -3.74
CA ILE A 362 -8.78 -0.57 -2.89
C ILE A 362 -8.29 -0.84 -1.46
N LYS A 363 -8.64 0.04 -0.51
CA LYS A 363 -8.22 -0.04 0.89
C LYS A 363 -9.40 -0.39 1.79
N PHE A 364 -9.19 -1.33 2.71
CA PHE A 364 -10.16 -1.70 3.72
C PHE A 364 -9.51 -1.64 5.10
N HIS A 365 -10.13 -0.93 6.04
CA HIS A 365 -9.72 -0.92 7.44
C HIS A 365 -10.57 -1.92 8.21
N GLY A 366 -9.92 -2.76 9.00
CA GLY A 366 -10.62 -3.77 9.77
C GLY A 366 -9.95 -4.09 11.10
N ALA A 367 -10.59 -4.98 11.85
CA ALA A 367 -10.09 -5.39 13.14
C ALA A 367 -10.45 -6.84 13.47
N TRP A 368 -9.52 -7.54 14.09
CA TRP A 368 -9.80 -8.79 14.77
C TRP A 368 -10.08 -8.52 16.23
N ARG A 369 -11.25 -8.94 16.70
CA ARG A 369 -11.71 -8.77 18.09
C ARG A 369 -12.14 -10.11 18.65
N ARG A 370 -11.69 -10.41 19.85
CA ARG A 370 -12.02 -11.66 20.57
C ARG A 370 -13.54 -11.81 20.74
N GLY A 371 -14.04 -12.99 20.38
CA GLY A 371 -15.47 -13.31 20.50
C GLY A 371 -16.36 -12.72 19.40
N SER A 372 -15.79 -11.98 18.42
CA SER A 372 -16.58 -11.33 17.36
C SER A 372 -15.94 -11.56 15.98
N THR A 373 -14.74 -11.02 15.69
CA THR A 373 -14.12 -11.08 14.36
C THR A 373 -12.75 -11.76 14.33
N ALA A 374 -12.24 -12.30 15.45
CA ALA A 374 -10.95 -12.97 15.52
C ALA A 374 -11.11 -14.49 15.39
N GLY A 375 -11.45 -14.95 14.18
CA GLY A 375 -11.77 -16.36 13.91
C GLY A 375 -10.57 -17.29 13.72
N GLY A 376 -9.37 -16.75 13.52
CA GLY A 376 -8.20 -17.54 13.17
C GLY A 376 -8.21 -18.02 11.72
N CYS A 377 -7.18 -18.77 11.31
CA CYS A 377 -7.04 -19.28 9.95
C CYS A 377 -7.99 -20.46 9.68
N ARG A 378 -7.99 -20.94 8.44
CA ARG A 378 -8.85 -22.05 7.98
C ARG A 378 -8.70 -23.36 8.77
N ASN A 379 -7.59 -23.54 9.49
CA ASN A 379 -7.42 -24.68 10.39
C ASN A 379 -8.43 -24.69 11.55
N ASN A 380 -9.14 -23.59 11.75
CA ASN A 380 -10.20 -23.41 12.74
C ASN A 380 -11.59 -23.30 12.07
N PRO A 381 -12.14 -24.37 11.50
CA PRO A 381 -13.34 -24.33 10.65
C PRO A 381 -14.60 -23.87 11.40
N ASN A 382 -14.60 -23.94 12.72
CA ASN A 382 -15.73 -23.48 13.54
C ASN A 382 -15.77 -21.96 13.70
N THR A 383 -14.65 -21.27 13.53
CA THR A 383 -14.53 -19.85 13.81
C THR A 383 -13.99 -19.04 12.62
N PHE A 384 -13.36 -19.67 11.64
CA PHE A 384 -12.78 -18.99 10.48
C PHE A 384 -13.77 -18.04 9.77
N TRP A 385 -15.02 -18.44 9.64
CA TRP A 385 -16.07 -17.68 8.98
C TRP A 385 -16.47 -16.36 9.65
N ILE A 386 -16.11 -16.18 10.95
CA ILE A 386 -16.39 -14.92 11.67
C ILE A 386 -15.38 -13.81 11.36
N ASN A 387 -14.26 -14.12 10.69
CA ASN A 387 -13.32 -13.09 10.27
C ASN A 387 -14.00 -12.06 9.35
N PRO A 388 -13.49 -10.82 9.29
CA PRO A 388 -13.94 -9.84 8.30
C PRO A 388 -13.83 -10.39 6.88
N GLN A 389 -14.77 -10.02 6.03
CA GLN A 389 -14.84 -10.47 4.65
C GLN A 389 -14.99 -9.25 3.74
N TYR A 390 -14.12 -9.16 2.73
CA TYR A 390 -14.10 -8.01 1.83
C TYR A 390 -14.27 -8.46 0.39
N LYS A 391 -15.25 -7.84 -0.29
CA LYS A 391 -15.54 -8.14 -1.68
C LYS A 391 -14.66 -7.30 -2.59
N ILE A 392 -14.06 -7.96 -3.59
CA ILE A 392 -13.38 -7.32 -4.72
C ILE A 392 -14.00 -7.82 -6.02
N THR A 393 -13.86 -7.02 -7.08
CA THR A 393 -14.29 -7.38 -8.43
C THR A 393 -13.11 -7.20 -9.37
N LEU A 394 -12.72 -8.27 -10.05
CA LEU A 394 -11.75 -8.25 -11.13
C LEU A 394 -12.52 -8.14 -12.44
N LEU A 395 -12.24 -7.13 -13.25
CA LEU A 395 -13.08 -6.75 -14.39
C LEU A 395 -12.47 -7.14 -15.74
N GLU A 396 -11.18 -7.41 -15.81
CA GLU A 396 -10.45 -7.54 -17.06
C GLU A 396 -10.02 -8.95 -17.39
N GLU A 397 -9.85 -9.20 -18.70
CA GLU A 397 -9.74 -10.55 -19.22
C GLU A 397 -8.31 -11.06 -19.31
N ASP A 398 -7.30 -10.22 -19.50
CA ASP A 398 -5.92 -10.71 -19.70
C ASP A 398 -4.88 -9.59 -19.62
N ASP A 399 -3.92 -9.72 -18.73
CA ASP A 399 -2.79 -8.81 -18.58
C ASP A 399 -1.51 -9.30 -19.28
N ASP A 400 -1.51 -10.51 -19.82
CA ASP A 400 -0.40 -11.06 -20.62
C ASP A 400 -0.92 -11.95 -21.77
N PRO A 401 -1.27 -11.36 -22.92
CA PRO A 401 -1.80 -12.10 -24.08
C PRO A 401 -0.89 -13.20 -24.61
N GLU A 402 0.39 -13.22 -24.19
CA GLU A 402 1.38 -14.21 -24.65
C GLU A 402 1.33 -15.54 -23.90
N ASP A 403 0.65 -15.60 -22.75
CA ASP A 403 0.63 -16.80 -21.90
C ASP A 403 -0.59 -17.73 -22.08
N GLU A 404 -1.55 -17.34 -22.92
CA GLU A 404 -2.79 -18.10 -23.22
C GLU A 404 -3.71 -18.35 -22.00
N GLU A 405 -3.48 -17.66 -20.85
CA GLU A 405 -4.30 -17.77 -19.65
C GLU A 405 -5.12 -16.49 -19.43
N VAL A 406 -6.44 -16.58 -19.50
CA VAL A 406 -7.35 -15.46 -19.20
C VAL A 406 -7.35 -15.20 -17.70
N ALA A 407 -6.53 -14.27 -17.25
CA ALA A 407 -6.40 -13.95 -15.82
C ALA A 407 -5.96 -12.51 -15.56
N CYS A 408 -6.56 -11.88 -14.57
CA CYS A 408 -6.17 -10.57 -14.06
C CYS A 408 -5.06 -10.72 -13.02
N SER A 409 -3.96 -9.99 -13.16
CA SER A 409 -2.94 -9.88 -12.13
C SER A 409 -3.33 -8.79 -11.13
N PHE A 410 -3.18 -9.09 -9.86
CA PHE A 410 -3.40 -8.13 -8.79
C PHE A 410 -2.54 -8.49 -7.56
N LEU A 411 -2.30 -7.50 -6.72
CA LEU A 411 -1.51 -7.65 -5.52
C LEU A 411 -2.42 -7.46 -4.31
N VAL A 412 -2.44 -8.42 -3.40
CA VAL A 412 -3.16 -8.31 -2.13
C VAL A 412 -2.16 -8.20 -0.99
N ALA A 413 -2.33 -7.19 -0.17
CA ALA A 413 -1.48 -6.93 0.99
C ALA A 413 -2.32 -6.77 2.25
N LEU A 414 -1.95 -7.50 3.29
CA LEU A 414 -2.56 -7.46 4.61
C LEU A 414 -1.54 -6.96 5.62
N MET A 415 -1.78 -5.78 6.20
CA MET A 415 -0.89 -5.12 7.14
C MET A 415 -1.54 -5.00 8.53
N GLN A 416 -0.87 -5.50 9.57
CA GLN A 416 -1.31 -5.32 10.96
C GLN A 416 -0.78 -3.99 11.52
N LYS A 417 -1.64 -3.25 12.27
CA LYS A 417 -1.35 -1.90 12.73
C LYS A 417 -0.64 -1.86 14.08
N ASP A 418 0.25 -0.89 14.25
CA ASP A 418 0.85 -0.44 15.52
C ASP A 418 1.57 -1.51 16.37
N ARG A 419 1.78 -2.73 15.85
CA ARG A 419 2.32 -3.85 16.64
C ARG A 419 3.74 -3.63 17.15
N ARG A 420 4.59 -2.94 16.39
CA ARG A 420 5.98 -2.65 16.82
C ARG A 420 6.05 -1.83 18.10
N ARG A 421 5.12 -0.92 18.32
CA ARG A 421 5.02 -0.11 19.54
C ARG A 421 4.76 -0.96 20.81
N TYR A 422 4.14 -2.12 20.66
CA TYR A 422 3.84 -3.00 21.80
C TYR A 422 5.00 -3.94 22.19
N ARG A 423 6.14 -3.88 21.49
CA ARG A 423 7.32 -4.66 21.84
C ARG A 423 7.82 -4.40 23.27
N HIS A 424 7.71 -3.17 23.76
CA HIS A 424 8.07 -2.83 25.14
C HIS A 424 7.18 -3.52 26.18
N HIS A 425 5.99 -4.01 25.80
CA HIS A 425 5.13 -4.84 26.63
C HIS A 425 5.34 -6.36 26.40
N GLY A 426 6.39 -6.73 25.66
CA GLY A 426 6.69 -8.13 25.32
C GLY A 426 5.71 -8.73 24.31
N GLN A 427 4.96 -7.90 23.57
CA GLN A 427 4.08 -8.36 22.49
C GLN A 427 4.80 -8.24 21.16
N ASP A 428 4.70 -9.29 20.34
CA ASP A 428 5.27 -9.33 19.01
C ASP A 428 4.18 -9.25 17.93
N MET A 429 4.58 -9.23 16.66
CA MET A 429 3.68 -9.34 15.51
C MET A 429 2.86 -10.63 15.58
N HIS A 430 1.59 -10.57 15.23
CA HIS A 430 0.81 -11.79 15.01
C HIS A 430 1.23 -12.46 13.71
N THR A 431 1.08 -13.77 13.67
CA THR A 431 1.16 -14.55 12.43
C THR A 431 -0.13 -14.32 11.65
N ILE A 432 -0.05 -13.65 10.50
CA ILE A 432 -1.20 -13.22 9.69
C ILE A 432 -1.14 -13.80 8.28
N GLY A 433 -2.28 -13.82 7.61
CA GLY A 433 -2.44 -14.22 6.23
C GLY A 433 -3.88 -14.05 5.77
N PHE A 434 -4.17 -14.38 4.52
CA PHE A 434 -5.50 -14.25 3.95
C PHE A 434 -5.84 -15.43 3.02
N ALA A 435 -7.13 -15.61 2.77
CA ALA A 435 -7.64 -16.55 1.77
C ALA A 435 -8.68 -15.84 0.89
N ILE A 436 -8.73 -16.22 -0.39
CA ILE A 436 -9.61 -15.63 -1.40
C ILE A 436 -10.53 -16.73 -1.92
N TYR A 437 -11.80 -16.42 -2.01
CA TYR A 437 -12.84 -17.31 -2.49
C TYR A 437 -13.60 -16.67 -3.63
N GLU A 438 -13.91 -17.44 -4.66
CA GLU A 438 -14.79 -17.01 -5.70
C GLU A 438 -16.21 -16.78 -5.11
N TYR A 439 -16.79 -15.64 -5.45
CA TYR A 439 -18.10 -15.23 -5.00
C TYR A 439 -19.11 -15.36 -6.15
N ALA A 440 -19.82 -16.46 -6.20
CA ALA A 440 -20.84 -16.70 -7.21
C ALA A 440 -22.13 -15.91 -6.91
N GLY A 441 -22.03 -14.61 -6.96
CA GLY A 441 -23.02 -13.59 -7.28
C GLY A 441 -24.37 -13.54 -6.56
N CYS A 442 -24.72 -14.38 -5.59
CA CYS A 442 -26.11 -14.47 -5.14
C CYS A 442 -26.38 -14.21 -3.66
N GLN A 443 -25.40 -13.92 -2.86
CA GLN A 443 -25.62 -13.75 -1.42
C GLN A 443 -24.93 -12.50 -0.90
N ASN A 444 -25.72 -11.50 -0.64
CA ASN A 444 -25.29 -10.21 -0.09
C ASN A 444 -24.99 -10.26 1.40
N VAL A 445 -24.61 -11.39 1.93
CA VAL A 445 -24.45 -11.55 3.37
C VAL A 445 -23.10 -12.15 3.62
N HIS A 446 -22.47 -11.74 4.74
CA HIS A 446 -21.31 -12.37 5.30
C HIS A 446 -21.40 -13.90 5.18
N LEU A 447 -20.49 -14.52 4.45
CA LEU A 447 -20.52 -15.95 4.16
C LEU A 447 -20.36 -16.74 5.45
N LYS A 448 -21.25 -17.71 5.65
CA LYS A 448 -21.32 -18.49 6.88
C LYS A 448 -20.42 -19.75 6.82
N LYS A 449 -20.32 -20.43 7.92
CA LYS A 449 -19.50 -21.64 8.11
C LYS A 449 -19.67 -22.68 6.97
N ASP A 450 -20.91 -22.95 6.57
CA ASP A 450 -21.21 -23.96 5.57
C ASP A 450 -20.60 -23.66 4.19
N PHE A 451 -20.49 -22.39 3.83
CA PHE A 451 -19.79 -21.99 2.61
C PHE A 451 -18.33 -22.44 2.65
N PHE A 452 -17.60 -22.08 3.70
CA PHE A 452 -16.17 -22.38 3.82
C PHE A 452 -15.84 -23.86 4.04
N LEU A 453 -16.81 -24.64 4.53
CA LEU A 453 -16.68 -26.10 4.60
C LEU A 453 -16.77 -26.78 3.23
N ASN A 454 -17.58 -26.21 2.32
CA ASN A 454 -17.91 -26.81 1.03
C ASN A 454 -17.13 -26.20 -0.15
N HIS A 455 -16.44 -25.06 0.05
CA HIS A 455 -15.66 -24.41 -1.00
C HIS A 455 -14.18 -24.36 -0.66
N SER A 456 -13.35 -24.61 -1.67
CA SER A 456 -11.91 -24.39 -1.57
C SER A 456 -11.60 -22.91 -1.89
N SER A 457 -10.53 -22.37 -1.33
CA SER A 457 -10.04 -21.05 -1.73
C SER A 457 -9.51 -21.07 -3.15
N SER A 458 -9.85 -20.05 -3.93
CA SER A 458 -9.31 -19.83 -5.28
C SER A 458 -7.85 -19.40 -5.22
N ALA A 459 -7.50 -18.60 -4.22
CA ALA A 459 -6.13 -18.19 -3.92
C ALA A 459 -5.95 -17.94 -2.41
N ARG A 460 -4.71 -17.75 -1.98
CA ARG A 460 -4.36 -17.43 -0.59
C ARG A 460 -2.96 -16.85 -0.51
N SER A 461 -2.63 -16.19 0.60
CA SER A 461 -1.24 -15.86 0.91
C SER A 461 -0.37 -17.13 0.93
N GLU A 462 0.84 -17.05 0.40
CA GLU A 462 1.74 -18.23 0.32
C GLU A 462 2.05 -18.80 1.70
N THR A 463 2.25 -17.91 2.66
CA THR A 463 2.57 -18.27 4.04
C THR A 463 1.77 -17.45 5.04
N PHE A 464 1.55 -18.03 6.22
CA PHE A 464 1.19 -17.28 7.42
C PHE A 464 2.49 -16.98 8.17
N ILE A 465 2.78 -15.71 8.40
CA ILE A 465 4.05 -15.27 9.00
C ILE A 465 3.82 -14.09 9.94
N ASN A 466 4.70 -13.94 10.93
CA ASN A 466 4.67 -12.85 11.91
C ASN A 466 5.44 -11.61 11.42
N LEU A 467 5.09 -11.11 10.25
CA LEU A 467 5.55 -9.84 9.69
C LEU A 467 4.47 -8.78 9.81
N ARG A 468 4.86 -7.51 9.66
CA ARG A 468 3.90 -6.39 9.65
C ARG A 468 2.94 -6.52 8.48
N GLU A 469 3.43 -6.80 7.29
CA GLU A 469 2.64 -7.01 6.08
C GLU A 469 2.88 -8.40 5.49
N VAL A 470 1.82 -8.99 4.98
CA VAL A 470 1.85 -10.19 4.13
C VAL A 470 1.17 -9.86 2.83
N SER A 471 1.92 -9.88 1.76
CA SER A 471 1.45 -9.59 0.41
C SER A 471 1.65 -10.78 -0.51
N THR A 472 0.86 -10.87 -1.55
CA THR A 472 0.97 -11.90 -2.57
C THR A 472 0.44 -11.37 -3.90
N ARG A 473 1.24 -11.50 -4.95
CA ARG A 473 0.79 -11.28 -6.33
C ARG A 473 0.01 -12.50 -6.79
N LEU A 474 -1.16 -12.26 -7.33
CA LEU A 474 -2.14 -13.29 -7.68
C LEU A 474 -2.62 -13.08 -9.11
N ARG A 475 -3.02 -14.17 -9.74
CA ARG A 475 -3.68 -14.18 -11.05
C ARG A 475 -4.97 -14.99 -10.91
N LEU A 476 -6.09 -14.36 -11.18
CA LEU A 476 -7.42 -14.99 -11.13
C LEU A 476 -8.24 -14.53 -12.33
N PRO A 477 -9.16 -15.38 -12.83
CA PRO A 477 -10.09 -14.99 -13.87
C PRO A 477 -10.94 -13.78 -13.47
N PRO A 478 -11.46 -13.02 -14.43
CA PRO A 478 -12.43 -11.97 -14.15
C PRO A 478 -13.61 -12.52 -13.34
N GLY A 479 -14.01 -11.78 -12.32
CA GLY A 479 -15.10 -12.24 -11.44
C GLY A 479 -15.18 -11.50 -10.13
N GLU A 480 -16.09 -11.93 -9.28
CA GLU A 480 -16.27 -11.41 -7.93
C GLU A 480 -15.62 -12.35 -6.92
N TYR A 481 -14.85 -11.79 -5.99
CA TYR A 481 -14.12 -12.55 -4.99
C TYR A 481 -14.31 -11.96 -3.60
N ILE A 482 -14.18 -12.82 -2.59
CA ILE A 482 -14.15 -12.44 -1.17
C ILE A 482 -12.76 -12.69 -0.63
N ILE A 483 -12.12 -11.66 -0.06
CA ILE A 483 -10.88 -11.77 0.68
C ILE A 483 -11.21 -11.89 2.17
N VAL A 484 -10.65 -12.90 2.82
CA VAL A 484 -10.81 -13.17 4.25
C VAL A 484 -9.45 -13.06 4.95
N PRO A 485 -9.11 -11.88 5.50
CA PRO A 485 -7.90 -11.70 6.31
C PRO A 485 -8.06 -12.37 7.67
N SER A 486 -7.02 -13.03 8.15
CA SER A 486 -7.05 -13.70 9.44
C SER A 486 -5.69 -13.73 10.14
N THR A 487 -5.71 -13.86 11.46
CA THR A 487 -4.57 -14.33 12.22
C THR A 487 -4.49 -15.86 12.11
N PHE A 488 -3.32 -16.44 12.36
CA PHE A 488 -3.16 -17.91 12.33
C PHE A 488 -3.97 -18.56 13.46
N GLU A 489 -3.78 -18.09 14.68
CA GLU A 489 -4.54 -18.56 15.85
C GLU A 489 -5.81 -17.73 16.05
N PRO A 490 -6.93 -18.31 16.50
CA PRO A 490 -8.13 -17.57 16.84
C PRO A 490 -7.94 -16.72 18.10
N SER A 491 -8.84 -15.75 18.29
CA SER A 491 -8.86 -14.87 19.46
C SER A 491 -7.64 -13.94 19.62
N GLN A 492 -6.87 -13.74 18.58
CA GLN A 492 -5.81 -12.72 18.53
C GLN A 492 -6.41 -11.38 18.10
N GLU A 493 -6.09 -10.33 18.84
CA GLU A 493 -6.66 -8.98 18.62
C GLU A 493 -5.64 -8.07 17.98
N ALA A 494 -6.02 -7.45 16.87
CA ALA A 494 -5.26 -6.39 16.20
C ALA A 494 -6.17 -5.59 15.27
N ASP A 495 -5.75 -4.39 14.94
CA ASP A 495 -6.26 -3.62 13.81
C ASP A 495 -5.42 -3.92 12.58
N PHE A 496 -6.02 -3.84 11.40
CA PHE A 496 -5.33 -4.08 10.14
C PHE A 496 -5.81 -3.18 9.01
N VAL A 497 -4.98 -3.08 7.98
CA VAL A 497 -5.34 -2.58 6.65
C VAL A 497 -5.21 -3.75 5.68
N LEU A 498 -6.20 -3.93 4.83
CA LEU A 498 -6.16 -4.82 3.67
C LEU A 498 -6.15 -3.94 2.42
N ARG A 499 -5.16 -4.13 1.55
CA ARG A 499 -5.07 -3.46 0.26
C ARG A 499 -5.21 -4.48 -0.86
N ALA A 500 -5.92 -4.12 -1.92
CA ALA A 500 -5.93 -4.84 -3.18
C ALA A 500 -5.48 -3.86 -4.27
N GLU A 501 -4.37 -4.15 -4.92
CA GLU A 501 -3.75 -3.34 -5.96
C GLU A 501 -3.96 -4.04 -7.29
N ILE A 502 -4.59 -3.36 -8.23
CA ILE A 502 -4.83 -3.85 -9.59
C ILE A 502 -3.99 -3.00 -10.53
N THR A 503 -3.21 -3.61 -11.42
CA THR A 503 -2.34 -2.87 -12.34
C THR A 503 -3.14 -2.11 -13.39
N GLU A 504 -2.75 -0.86 -13.68
CA GLU A 504 -3.42 -0.01 -14.68
C GLU A 504 -3.11 -0.37 -16.15
N ASP A 505 -2.22 -1.32 -16.39
CA ASP A 505 -2.05 -1.90 -17.74
C ASP A 505 -3.35 -2.49 -18.29
N ASP A 506 -4.36 -2.57 -17.43
CA ASP A 506 -5.67 -3.15 -17.66
C ASP A 506 -6.72 -2.19 -18.29
N ILE A 507 -6.40 -0.93 -18.49
CA ILE A 507 -7.29 -0.02 -19.23
C ILE A 507 -6.76 0.14 -20.65
N ASP A 508 -7.48 -0.42 -21.61
CA ASP A 508 -7.19 -0.30 -23.04
C ASP A 508 -6.88 1.17 -23.42
N ASP A 509 -5.76 1.41 -24.07
CA ASP A 509 -5.35 2.75 -24.50
C ASP A 509 -6.40 3.44 -25.38
N SER A 510 -7.20 2.68 -26.10
CA SER A 510 -8.34 3.20 -26.84
C SER A 510 -9.43 3.74 -25.90
N PHE A 511 -9.63 3.11 -24.74
CA PHE A 511 -10.55 3.59 -23.71
C PHE A 511 -10.02 4.81 -22.97
N LYS A 512 -8.72 4.83 -22.63
CA LYS A 512 -8.06 6.02 -22.05
C LYS A 512 -8.18 7.23 -22.98
N SER A 513 -7.91 7.03 -24.27
CA SER A 513 -8.05 8.07 -25.29
C SER A 513 -9.50 8.53 -25.46
N LEU A 514 -10.45 7.60 -25.39
CA LEU A 514 -11.88 7.91 -25.42
C LEU A 514 -12.28 8.70 -24.18
N PHE A 515 -11.85 8.27 -23.01
CA PHE A 515 -12.12 8.97 -21.74
C PHE A 515 -11.58 10.41 -21.78
N ALA A 516 -10.30 10.60 -22.17
CA ALA A 516 -9.69 11.93 -22.26
C ALA A 516 -10.46 12.85 -23.24
N GLN A 517 -11.01 12.32 -24.34
CA GLN A 517 -11.86 13.08 -25.25
C GLN A 517 -13.22 13.45 -24.65
N LEU A 518 -13.74 12.64 -23.73
CA LEU A 518 -15.05 12.82 -23.10
C LEU A 518 -14.99 13.68 -21.83
N ALA A 519 -13.94 13.51 -21.05
CA ALA A 519 -13.72 14.20 -19.79
C ALA A 519 -13.13 15.62 -19.94
N GLY A 520 -12.51 15.91 -21.09
CA GLY A 520 -11.90 17.23 -21.31
C GLY A 520 -10.61 17.48 -20.52
N GLU A 521 -10.32 18.74 -20.23
CA GLU A 521 -9.05 19.14 -19.58
C GLU A 521 -8.96 18.76 -18.09
N ASP A 522 -10.10 18.60 -17.42
CA ASP A 522 -10.14 18.24 -15.99
C ASP A 522 -10.07 16.72 -15.72
N MET A 523 -10.06 15.91 -16.80
CA MET A 523 -9.97 14.45 -16.72
C MET A 523 -11.01 13.79 -15.79
N GLU A 524 -12.17 14.44 -15.64
CA GLU A 524 -13.31 13.97 -14.84
C GLU A 524 -14.61 14.12 -15.62
N ILE A 525 -15.57 13.22 -15.40
CA ILE A 525 -16.88 13.24 -16.05
C ILE A 525 -17.94 13.69 -15.05
N SER A 526 -18.52 14.84 -15.25
CA SER A 526 -19.66 15.33 -14.48
C SER A 526 -20.96 14.61 -14.84
N VAL A 527 -21.99 14.71 -13.99
CA VAL A 527 -23.32 14.14 -14.24
C VAL A 527 -23.92 14.59 -15.59
N ARG A 528 -23.65 15.83 -16.00
CA ARG A 528 -24.17 16.38 -17.30
C ARG A 528 -23.45 15.79 -18.50
N GLU A 529 -22.14 15.64 -18.40
CA GLU A 529 -21.31 14.99 -19.43
C GLU A 529 -21.66 13.52 -19.55
N LEU A 530 -21.79 12.82 -18.42
CA LEU A 530 -22.22 11.42 -18.37
C LEU A 530 -23.56 11.24 -19.10
N ARG A 531 -24.54 12.08 -18.81
CA ARG A 531 -25.83 12.05 -19.51
C ARG A 531 -25.69 12.22 -21.01
N THR A 532 -24.86 13.17 -21.45
CA THR A 532 -24.62 13.42 -22.87
C THR A 532 -23.97 12.22 -23.55
N ILE A 533 -23.00 11.60 -22.90
CA ILE A 533 -22.29 10.40 -23.36
C ILE A 533 -23.25 9.23 -23.51
N LEU A 534 -23.95 8.87 -22.43
CA LEU A 534 -24.87 7.74 -22.40
C LEU A 534 -25.98 7.91 -23.43
N ASN A 535 -26.55 9.09 -23.57
CA ASN A 535 -27.61 9.36 -24.56
C ASN A 535 -27.11 9.26 -26.00
N ARG A 536 -25.86 9.68 -26.28
CA ARG A 536 -25.24 9.50 -27.59
C ARG A 536 -25.05 8.00 -27.93
N VAL A 537 -24.77 7.20 -26.93
CA VAL A 537 -24.58 5.75 -27.10
C VAL A 537 -25.92 5.05 -27.30
N VAL A 538 -26.89 5.29 -26.42
CA VAL A 538 -28.20 4.66 -26.47
C VAL A 538 -28.94 5.01 -27.75
N SER A 539 -28.79 6.22 -28.29
CA SER A 539 -29.42 6.63 -29.56
C SER A 539 -28.96 5.80 -30.77
N LYS A 540 -27.88 5.05 -30.67
CA LYS A 540 -27.41 4.13 -31.71
C LYS A 540 -28.09 2.76 -31.63
N HIS A 541 -28.70 2.44 -30.50
CA HIS A 541 -29.38 1.16 -30.25
C HIS A 541 -30.88 1.28 -30.60
N LYS A 542 -31.22 1.00 -31.85
CA LYS A 542 -32.60 1.11 -32.36
C LYS A 542 -33.58 0.03 -31.85
N ASP A 543 -33.01 -0.98 -31.22
CA ASP A 543 -33.71 -2.05 -30.55
C ASP A 543 -34.34 -1.63 -29.22
N LEU A 544 -33.86 -0.52 -28.63
CA LEU A 544 -34.37 0.01 -27.38
C LEU A 544 -35.40 1.12 -27.61
N LYS A 545 -36.50 1.06 -26.87
CA LYS A 545 -37.47 2.14 -26.78
C LYS A 545 -37.26 2.91 -25.48
N THR A 546 -36.54 4.01 -25.55
CA THR A 546 -36.24 4.87 -24.42
C THR A 546 -36.08 6.32 -24.88
N ASP A 547 -36.45 7.25 -24.01
CA ASP A 547 -36.21 8.68 -24.20
C ASP A 547 -34.77 9.09 -23.84
N GLY A 548 -33.94 8.12 -23.49
CA GLY A 548 -32.57 8.29 -23.03
C GLY A 548 -32.45 8.46 -21.51
N PHE A 549 -31.20 8.53 -21.03
CA PHE A 549 -30.93 8.64 -19.61
C PHE A 549 -31.34 9.99 -19.02
N SER A 550 -32.05 9.94 -17.91
CA SER A 550 -32.43 11.09 -17.12
C SER A 550 -31.26 11.65 -16.28
N MET A 551 -31.39 12.91 -15.82
CA MET A 551 -30.42 13.47 -14.88
C MET A 551 -30.40 12.74 -13.53
N GLU A 552 -31.55 12.20 -13.13
CA GLU A 552 -31.67 11.44 -11.86
C GLU A 552 -30.91 10.12 -11.95
N SER A 553 -31.08 9.37 -13.05
CA SER A 553 -30.34 8.14 -13.29
C SER A 553 -28.84 8.38 -13.32
N CYS A 554 -28.36 9.43 -13.99
CA CYS A 554 -26.95 9.76 -14.05
C CYS A 554 -26.38 10.17 -12.67
N ARG A 555 -27.15 10.93 -11.85
CA ARG A 555 -26.73 11.23 -10.46
C ARG A 555 -26.62 9.97 -9.62
N THR A 556 -27.58 9.05 -9.75
CA THR A 556 -27.53 7.77 -9.02
C THR A 556 -26.32 6.94 -9.43
N MET A 557 -25.96 6.95 -10.73
CA MET A 557 -24.77 6.28 -11.24
C MET A 557 -23.48 6.86 -10.64
N VAL A 558 -23.34 8.19 -10.63
CA VAL A 558 -22.19 8.87 -10.04
C VAL A 558 -22.13 8.58 -8.55
N ASN A 559 -23.22 8.76 -7.80
CA ASN A 559 -23.26 8.50 -6.36
C ASN A 559 -22.89 7.05 -5.98
N LEU A 560 -23.17 6.06 -6.84
CA LEU A 560 -22.78 4.67 -6.58
C LEU A 560 -21.26 4.47 -6.66
N LEU A 561 -20.58 5.18 -7.55
CA LEU A 561 -19.19 4.94 -7.94
C LEU A 561 -18.23 6.00 -7.48
N ASP A 562 -18.70 7.21 -7.22
CA ASP A 562 -17.93 8.30 -6.64
C ASP A 562 -17.43 7.91 -5.25
N LYS A 563 -16.16 7.50 -5.18
CA LYS A 563 -15.53 7.06 -3.94
C LYS A 563 -14.82 8.17 -3.20
N ASP A 564 -14.37 9.17 -3.94
CA ASP A 564 -13.60 10.30 -3.43
C ASP A 564 -14.47 11.49 -3.01
N GLY A 565 -15.78 11.46 -3.33
CA GLY A 565 -16.72 12.53 -2.99
C GLY A 565 -16.65 13.74 -3.89
N SER A 566 -15.99 13.61 -5.06
CA SER A 566 -15.85 14.69 -6.06
C SER A 566 -17.19 15.04 -6.75
N ALA A 567 -18.20 14.20 -6.64
CA ALA A 567 -19.45 14.22 -7.42
C ALA A 567 -19.23 14.13 -8.94
N ARG A 568 -18.10 13.53 -9.36
CA ARG A 568 -17.66 13.30 -10.74
C ARG A 568 -17.12 11.89 -10.87
N LEU A 569 -16.79 11.45 -12.05
CA LEU A 569 -16.19 10.15 -12.32
C LEU A 569 -14.82 10.32 -12.96
N GLY A 570 -13.79 9.82 -12.29
CA GLY A 570 -12.47 9.63 -12.86
C GLY A 570 -12.44 8.45 -13.87
N LEU A 571 -11.29 8.21 -14.50
CA LEU A 571 -11.11 7.18 -15.54
C LEU A 571 -11.58 5.79 -15.08
N VAL A 572 -11.14 5.35 -13.92
CA VAL A 572 -11.45 4.01 -13.37
C VAL A 572 -12.94 3.90 -13.01
N GLU A 573 -13.50 4.91 -12.35
CA GLU A 573 -14.91 4.92 -11.96
C GLU A 573 -15.82 4.93 -13.18
N PHE A 574 -15.45 5.68 -14.23
CA PHE A 574 -16.17 5.69 -15.49
C PHE A 574 -16.06 4.34 -16.21
N GLN A 575 -14.93 3.66 -16.19
CA GLN A 575 -14.79 2.32 -16.77
C GLN A 575 -15.68 1.30 -16.05
N ILE A 576 -15.68 1.33 -14.71
CA ILE A 576 -16.56 0.48 -13.90
C ILE A 576 -18.03 0.71 -14.27
N LEU A 577 -18.44 1.99 -14.37
CA LEU A 577 -19.79 2.34 -14.80
C LEU A 577 -20.09 1.83 -16.21
N TRP A 578 -19.16 2.05 -17.14
CA TRP A 578 -19.33 1.65 -18.54
C TRP A 578 -19.53 0.16 -18.69
N ASN A 579 -18.72 -0.65 -18.02
CA ASN A 579 -18.84 -2.10 -18.01
C ASN A 579 -20.15 -2.55 -17.35
N LYS A 580 -20.56 -1.88 -16.27
CA LYS A 580 -21.84 -2.14 -15.60
C LYS A 580 -23.02 -1.85 -16.51
N VAL A 581 -23.06 -0.71 -17.19
CA VAL A 581 -24.13 -0.36 -18.12
C VAL A 581 -24.19 -1.35 -19.29
N ARG A 582 -23.04 -1.79 -19.82
CA ARG A 582 -22.97 -2.83 -20.87
C ARG A 582 -23.52 -4.17 -20.39
N LYS A 583 -23.18 -4.59 -19.16
CA LYS A 583 -23.72 -5.81 -18.55
C LYS A 583 -25.25 -5.73 -18.40
N LEU A 584 -25.75 -4.60 -17.90
CA LEU A 584 -27.17 -4.37 -17.75
C LEU A 584 -27.91 -4.32 -19.09
N LEU A 585 -27.27 -3.81 -20.15
CA LEU A 585 -27.78 -3.85 -21.49
C LEU A 585 -27.90 -5.31 -22.02
N GLY A 586 -26.92 -6.14 -21.72
CA GLY A 586 -26.94 -7.57 -22.02
C GLY A 586 -28.13 -8.26 -21.34
N ILE A 587 -28.31 -8.05 -20.02
CA ILE A 587 -29.44 -8.60 -19.26
C ILE A 587 -30.77 -8.07 -19.81
N PHE A 588 -30.89 -6.78 -20.11
CA PHE A 588 -32.10 -6.20 -20.67
C PHE A 588 -32.50 -6.91 -21.97
N ARG A 589 -31.55 -7.09 -22.90
CA ARG A 589 -31.80 -7.78 -24.19
C ARG A 589 -32.15 -9.26 -24.05
N GLU A 590 -31.52 -9.92 -23.07
CA GLU A 590 -31.80 -11.35 -22.81
C GLU A 590 -33.20 -11.58 -22.30
N PHE A 591 -33.73 -10.66 -21.50
CA PHE A 591 -35.02 -10.78 -20.86
C PHE A 591 -36.16 -9.97 -21.53
N ASP A 592 -35.88 -9.16 -22.55
CA ASP A 592 -36.87 -8.58 -23.48
C ASP A 592 -37.30 -9.69 -24.46
N ILE A 593 -38.11 -10.60 -23.97
CA ILE A 593 -38.46 -11.85 -24.65
C ILE A 593 -39.31 -11.59 -25.93
N ASP A 594 -40.16 -10.58 -25.87
CA ASP A 594 -41.03 -10.21 -27.00
C ASP A 594 -40.37 -9.20 -27.95
N GLN A 595 -39.13 -8.81 -27.69
CA GLN A 595 -38.35 -7.84 -28.45
C GLN A 595 -39.07 -6.50 -28.64
N SER A 596 -39.82 -6.11 -27.62
CA SER A 596 -40.58 -4.85 -27.63
C SER A 596 -39.71 -3.62 -27.46
N GLY A 597 -38.44 -3.76 -26.98
CA GLY A 597 -37.55 -2.70 -26.61
C GLY A 597 -37.87 -2.08 -25.24
N THR A 598 -38.75 -2.70 -24.48
CA THR A 598 -39.16 -2.33 -23.11
C THR A 598 -39.40 -3.61 -22.33
N MET A 599 -39.40 -3.56 -21.01
CA MET A 599 -39.69 -4.71 -20.15
C MET A 599 -41.12 -4.66 -19.59
N SER A 600 -41.83 -5.74 -19.67
CA SER A 600 -43.05 -6.00 -18.90
C SER A 600 -42.69 -6.29 -17.42
N SER A 601 -43.72 -6.29 -16.55
CA SER A 601 -43.51 -6.63 -15.12
C SER A 601 -42.98 -8.06 -14.90
N TYR A 602 -43.31 -8.99 -15.80
CA TYR A 602 -42.81 -10.36 -15.75
C TYR A 602 -41.33 -10.46 -16.15
N GLU A 603 -40.95 -9.83 -17.24
CA GLU A 603 -39.57 -9.76 -17.74
C GLU A 603 -38.66 -9.03 -16.77
N MET A 604 -39.11 -7.90 -16.21
CA MET A 604 -38.39 -7.16 -15.18
C MET A 604 -38.07 -8.03 -13.96
N ARG A 605 -39.01 -8.84 -13.50
CA ARG A 605 -38.75 -9.74 -12.37
C ARG A 605 -37.66 -10.74 -12.68
N MET A 606 -37.66 -11.35 -13.85
CA MET A 606 -36.65 -12.32 -14.26
C MET A 606 -35.30 -11.65 -14.44
N ALA A 607 -35.25 -10.45 -15.03
CA ALA A 607 -34.06 -9.67 -15.21
C ALA A 607 -33.42 -9.22 -13.87
N VAL A 608 -34.24 -8.78 -12.91
CA VAL A 608 -33.78 -8.42 -11.54
C VAL A 608 -33.20 -9.64 -10.82
N GLU A 609 -33.82 -10.81 -10.96
CA GLU A 609 -33.32 -12.05 -10.37
C GLU A 609 -32.03 -12.52 -11.04
N SER A 610 -31.91 -12.40 -12.36
CA SER A 610 -30.67 -12.67 -13.11
C SER A 610 -29.52 -11.68 -12.76
N ALA A 611 -29.88 -10.43 -12.48
CA ALA A 611 -28.93 -9.44 -12.00
C ALA A 611 -28.40 -9.70 -10.55
N GLY A 612 -28.94 -10.74 -9.87
CA GLY A 612 -28.51 -11.17 -8.54
C GLY A 612 -29.41 -10.73 -7.38
N PHE A 613 -30.54 -10.07 -7.63
CA PHE A 613 -31.44 -9.57 -6.59
C PHE A 613 -32.65 -10.47 -6.38
N LYS A 614 -32.63 -11.31 -5.34
CA LYS A 614 -33.76 -12.13 -4.95
C LYS A 614 -34.77 -11.35 -4.10
N LEU A 615 -35.79 -10.82 -4.73
CA LEU A 615 -36.81 -10.02 -4.08
C LEU A 615 -38.13 -10.80 -3.92
N ASN A 616 -38.85 -10.49 -2.85
CA ASN A 616 -40.22 -11.06 -2.70
C ASN A 616 -41.23 -10.36 -3.64
N ASN A 617 -42.40 -10.98 -3.82
CA ASN A 617 -43.41 -10.47 -4.74
C ASN A 617 -43.85 -9.03 -4.44
N ARG A 618 -43.91 -8.63 -3.15
CA ARG A 618 -44.34 -7.30 -2.76
C ARG A 618 -43.30 -6.24 -3.16
N LEU A 619 -42.00 -6.53 -3.01
CA LEU A 619 -40.95 -5.64 -3.46
C LEU A 619 -40.92 -5.54 -4.99
N ASN A 620 -41.05 -6.65 -5.71
CA ASN A 620 -41.15 -6.61 -7.17
C ASN A 620 -42.30 -5.75 -7.66
N GLN A 621 -43.50 -5.84 -7.03
CA GLN A 621 -44.63 -4.96 -7.34
C GLN A 621 -44.32 -3.48 -7.07
N ILE A 622 -43.64 -3.17 -5.99
CA ILE A 622 -43.21 -1.77 -5.68
C ILE A 622 -42.24 -1.26 -6.73
N LEU A 623 -41.27 -2.07 -7.17
CA LEU A 623 -40.32 -1.67 -8.21
C LEU A 623 -41.06 -1.38 -9.53
N VAL A 624 -41.94 -2.27 -9.94
CA VAL A 624 -42.76 -2.04 -11.16
C VAL A 624 -43.61 -0.78 -11.02
N ALA A 625 -44.29 -0.58 -9.88
CA ALA A 625 -45.11 0.61 -9.63
C ALA A 625 -44.28 1.93 -9.64
N ARG A 626 -42.99 1.87 -9.29
CA ARG A 626 -42.10 3.04 -9.24
C ARG A 626 -41.44 3.36 -10.57
N TYR A 627 -41.07 2.33 -11.34
CA TYR A 627 -40.20 2.50 -12.52
C TYR A 627 -40.92 2.23 -13.84
N ALA A 628 -42.13 1.67 -13.82
CA ALA A 628 -42.92 1.46 -15.04
C ALA A 628 -43.69 2.72 -15.46
N GLU A 629 -43.61 3.07 -16.74
CA GLU A 629 -44.46 4.03 -17.39
C GLU A 629 -45.38 3.31 -18.39
N ASN A 630 -46.68 3.53 -18.29
CA ASN A 630 -47.66 2.82 -19.11
C ASN A 630 -47.54 1.27 -19.07
N GLU A 631 -47.31 0.73 -17.88
CA GLU A 631 -47.15 -0.71 -17.61
C GLU A 631 -45.86 -1.35 -18.17
N VAL A 632 -44.96 -0.58 -18.75
CA VAL A 632 -43.66 -1.03 -19.28
C VAL A 632 -42.49 -0.25 -18.66
N ILE A 633 -41.33 -0.87 -18.62
CA ILE A 633 -40.09 -0.30 -18.08
C ILE A 633 -39.12 -0.14 -19.24
N ASP A 634 -38.69 1.07 -19.51
CA ASP A 634 -37.65 1.35 -20.49
C ASP A 634 -36.22 1.10 -19.96
N PHE A 635 -35.22 1.18 -20.82
CA PHE A 635 -33.86 0.89 -20.45
C PHE A 635 -33.29 1.86 -19.38
N ASP A 636 -33.62 3.15 -19.40
CA ASP A 636 -33.21 4.11 -18.38
C ASP A 636 -33.74 3.72 -17.00
N ASN A 637 -35.05 3.51 -16.90
CA ASN A 637 -35.70 3.12 -15.66
C ASN A 637 -35.23 1.76 -15.14
N PHE A 638 -34.95 0.80 -16.04
CA PHE A 638 -34.35 -0.47 -15.68
C PHE A 638 -32.97 -0.32 -15.04
N VAL A 639 -32.07 0.41 -15.70
CA VAL A 639 -30.69 0.68 -15.18
C VAL A 639 -30.78 1.45 -13.87
N CYS A 640 -31.59 2.50 -13.79
CA CYS A 640 -31.78 3.28 -12.57
C CYS A 640 -32.27 2.40 -11.41
N CYS A 641 -33.23 1.53 -11.64
CA CYS A 641 -33.73 0.60 -10.63
C CYS A 641 -32.66 -0.33 -10.10
N LEU A 642 -31.86 -0.97 -10.98
CA LEU A 642 -30.84 -1.93 -10.57
C LEU A 642 -29.67 -1.25 -9.84
N ILE A 643 -29.26 -0.07 -10.27
CA ILE A 643 -28.23 0.71 -9.59
C ILE A 643 -28.69 1.16 -8.20
N LYS A 644 -29.93 1.63 -8.06
CA LYS A 644 -30.50 1.97 -6.74
C LYS A 644 -30.61 0.74 -5.83
N LEU A 645 -31.04 -0.39 -6.35
CA LEU A 645 -31.05 -1.64 -5.58
C LEU A 645 -29.66 -1.99 -5.08
N GLU A 646 -28.67 -1.94 -5.94
CA GLU A 646 -27.28 -2.22 -5.57
C GLU A 646 -26.77 -1.26 -4.49
N THR A 647 -27.02 0.03 -4.64
CA THR A 647 -26.66 1.04 -3.63
C THR A 647 -27.31 0.71 -2.28
N MET A 648 -28.61 0.42 -2.26
CA MET A 648 -29.33 0.08 -1.04
C MET A 648 -28.81 -1.21 -0.40
N PHE A 649 -28.55 -2.23 -1.20
CA PHE A 649 -27.96 -3.48 -0.71
C PHE A 649 -26.57 -3.28 -0.13
N ARG A 650 -25.70 -2.51 -0.79
CA ARG A 650 -24.37 -2.18 -0.29
C ARG A 650 -24.43 -1.42 1.03
N THR A 651 -25.28 -0.40 1.11
CA THR A 651 -25.45 0.39 2.35
C THR A 651 -26.00 -0.47 3.49
N PHE A 652 -26.99 -1.34 3.19
CA PHE A 652 -27.50 -2.26 4.19
C PHE A 652 -26.42 -3.23 4.69
N GLN A 653 -25.59 -3.76 3.80
CA GLN A 653 -24.48 -4.65 4.15
C GLN A 653 -23.45 -3.95 5.07
N GLN A 654 -23.20 -2.67 4.86
CA GLN A 654 -22.33 -1.89 5.74
C GLN A 654 -22.91 -1.68 7.14
N LEU A 655 -24.23 -1.64 7.25
CA LEU A 655 -24.95 -1.46 8.51
C LEU A 655 -25.19 -2.77 9.26
N ASP A 656 -25.39 -3.89 8.54
CA ASP A 656 -25.56 -5.24 9.10
C ASP A 656 -24.20 -5.87 9.40
N MET A 657 -23.47 -5.28 10.36
CA MET A 657 -22.10 -5.70 10.69
C MET A 657 -22.01 -7.12 11.26
N ASP A 658 -23.09 -7.61 11.88
CA ASP A 658 -23.13 -8.94 12.48
C ASP A 658 -23.74 -10.01 11.56
N GLY A 659 -24.17 -9.61 10.38
CA GLY A 659 -24.70 -10.48 9.34
C GLY A 659 -26.01 -11.21 9.75
N THR A 660 -26.79 -10.60 10.66
CA THR A 660 -28.06 -11.17 11.13
C THR A 660 -29.20 -10.98 10.13
N GLY A 661 -29.00 -10.15 9.11
CA GLY A 661 -30.06 -9.73 8.18
C GLY A 661 -30.94 -8.62 8.77
N THR A 662 -30.47 -8.00 9.84
CA THR A 662 -31.12 -6.84 10.49
C THR A 662 -30.08 -5.75 10.75
N ALA A 663 -30.44 -4.50 10.50
CA ALA A 663 -29.58 -3.35 10.77
C ALA A 663 -30.30 -2.41 11.75
N GLU A 664 -29.65 -2.06 12.86
CA GLU A 664 -30.12 -1.00 13.74
C GLU A 664 -29.54 0.32 13.23
N MET A 665 -30.40 1.30 12.97
CA MET A 665 -29.98 2.61 12.50
C MET A 665 -30.73 3.73 13.20
N ASN A 666 -30.04 4.85 13.42
CA ASN A 666 -30.69 6.06 13.93
C ASN A 666 -31.37 6.85 12.80
N LEU A 667 -32.12 7.88 13.16
CA LEU A 667 -32.86 8.71 12.20
C LEU A 667 -31.96 9.34 11.13
N SER A 668 -30.76 9.76 11.49
CA SER A 668 -29.82 10.39 10.54
C SER A 668 -29.28 9.38 9.53
N GLU A 669 -28.96 8.17 9.96
CA GLU A 669 -28.52 7.07 9.10
C GLU A 669 -29.66 6.63 8.16
N TRP A 670 -30.88 6.53 8.67
CA TRP A 670 -32.06 6.26 7.85
C TRP A 670 -32.30 7.35 6.78
N LEU A 671 -32.19 8.63 7.17
CA LEU A 671 -32.33 9.74 6.23
C LEU A 671 -31.21 9.74 5.19
N PHE A 672 -29.97 9.48 5.59
CA PHE A 672 -28.85 9.36 4.69
C PHE A 672 -29.08 8.26 3.65
N MET A 673 -29.44 7.05 4.09
CA MET A 673 -29.71 5.92 3.21
C MET A 673 -30.86 6.21 2.23
N THR A 674 -31.91 6.86 2.71
CA THR A 674 -33.10 7.14 1.87
C THR A 674 -32.93 8.35 0.95
N MET A 675 -32.04 9.29 1.28
CA MET A 675 -31.79 10.51 0.49
C MET A 675 -30.65 10.32 -0.52
N CYS A 676 -29.70 9.44 -0.25
CA CYS A 676 -28.58 9.15 -1.14
C CYS A 676 -28.81 7.91 -2.02
N GLY A 677 -29.85 7.09 -1.73
CA GLY A 677 -30.23 5.88 -2.48
C GLY A 677 -31.12 6.12 -3.68
#